data_976c652b013a3c2ba978685fbeaed344
#
_entry.id   976c652b013a3c2ba978685fbeaed344
#
_cell.length_a   1.000
_cell.length_b   1.000
_cell.length_c   1.000
_cell.angle_alpha   90.00
_cell.angle_beta   90.00
_cell.angle_gamma   90.00
#
_symmetry.space_group_name_H-M   'P 1'
#
loop_
_entity.id
_entity.type
_entity.pdbx_description
1 polymer ?
#
loop_
_entity_poly.entity_id
_entity_poly.type
_entity_poly.pdbx_seq_one_letter_code
_entity_poly.pdbx_strand_id
1 'polypeptide(L)'
;MAFDFGNANDQQKEAIQTTEGPLLIIAGPGTGKTFTLVKRIVYLITERGIQPEEIMVATFTEKAAKELITRTTNELYKMGVQVNLNEMYVGTFHSICLRVIKEHLEYTRVKKNYRMLDQFDQKYMIFQHINDFRALPHYEDIFTKKIGTWKQAGEIAKYVSNLLEELVDVNGMLRDSNPATVGMANVLALYQKITEEENLIDFSSIQTEAYSLMLNHPGILAEIREKIKYVMVDEYQDTNYIQELIVFLIAGESENICVVGDDDQGLYRFRGATIRNILEFPDHFIDGKCKRVDLTINYRSEKEIIDFYNDWMTSTDEKFVWKNFRFPKKIVPGKKDYSSDTRVVKCSGKNGVEDWYDSVYDFVISLKHQGVIKDYNQVAFLCKSVKNDKVINLIQYLEAMNIPVYSPRSEMFFTRPEVKEILGCLIMCFPNYFLRLKTESFTYSYPDLYRYYREECVEAAQKLIKAHKDLKKWYENILRNHSQLKSNTDYAFTGILYQLLEFEPFRGYVGIDIGSGVTDERAARNISILSAVLGKYEYLHRVEVFSEKNIISAPEIFFNMYMRFLFEGGITEYEDDSEYAPSGCISFMTIHQSKGMEFPVVMVDSLSAVPRTQSDGVIEEIEKKYFHRPAFEAKEDIKFFDFWRLYYTAFSRAQNLLVLSCYEKNGIGRTPSKYFESCYSTLPSYNDVDLSKMELEMVKPVNIKKSFSFTSHIELYENCSLQYKFFKELGFTQIRVGATLFGTLVHETIEDVHRAAMRHEESTITPDNVRAWLDTNYLTLSKSEHSYLGVKQVDAAYRQVIAYVERMSNGTGLTGDGAVTGESLWSHIQDAEVDVSLVKPEYILKGTVDLIRGDGNTVEIVDFKSEKRPDLTERSEDFERYKRQLEVYAHLVE
;
A
#
# COMPACT_ATOMS: atom_id res chain seq x y z
N MET A 1 -38.23 2.78 -9.58
CA MET A 1 -38.53 2.06 -8.30
C MET A 1 -38.11 2.98 -7.16
N ALA A 2 -38.75 2.97 -6.00
CA ALA A 2 -38.28 3.73 -4.85
C ALA A 2 -36.95 3.17 -4.39
N PHE A 3 -36.04 4.03 -3.96
CA PHE A 3 -34.70 3.62 -3.45
C PHE A 3 -34.83 2.68 -2.26
N ASP A 4 -34.14 1.56 -2.32
CA ASP A 4 -34.11 0.58 -1.25
C ASP A 4 -33.02 0.91 -0.22
N PHE A 5 -33.45 1.41 0.94
CA PHE A 5 -32.55 1.65 2.06
C PHE A 5 -32.06 0.36 2.74
N GLY A 6 -32.61 -0.80 2.39
CA GLY A 6 -32.33 -2.06 3.05
C GLY A 6 -32.63 -1.97 4.55
N ASN A 7 -31.73 -2.48 5.38
CA ASN A 7 -31.85 -2.46 6.85
C ASN A 7 -31.33 -1.17 7.52
N ALA A 8 -31.24 -0.06 6.79
CA ALA A 8 -30.76 1.21 7.36
C ALA A 8 -31.69 1.72 8.47
N ASN A 9 -31.10 2.09 9.61
CA ASN A 9 -31.82 2.79 10.68
C ASN A 9 -32.07 4.26 10.29
N ASP A 10 -32.82 5.00 11.13
CA ASP A 10 -33.22 6.37 10.82
C ASP A 10 -32.00 7.33 10.70
N GLN A 11 -30.98 7.17 11.53
CA GLN A 11 -29.75 7.96 11.46
C GLN A 11 -28.98 7.69 10.16
N GLN A 12 -28.86 6.43 9.77
CA GLN A 12 -28.25 6.05 8.49
C GLN A 12 -29.05 6.58 7.30
N LYS A 13 -30.39 6.49 7.32
CA LYS A 13 -31.25 7.08 6.27
C LYS A 13 -31.05 8.59 6.16
N GLU A 14 -31.00 9.27 7.30
CA GLU A 14 -30.74 10.70 7.35
C GLU A 14 -29.38 11.04 6.71
N ALA A 15 -28.32 10.31 7.05
CA ALA A 15 -26.98 10.47 6.48
C ALA A 15 -26.94 10.19 4.97
N ILE A 16 -27.71 9.19 4.48
CA ILE A 16 -27.81 8.85 3.06
C ILE A 16 -28.52 9.95 2.27
N GLN A 17 -29.61 10.48 2.79
CA GLN A 17 -30.48 11.45 2.10
C GLN A 17 -29.97 12.89 2.15
N THR A 18 -29.09 13.22 3.13
CA THR A 18 -28.50 14.57 3.24
C THR A 18 -27.40 14.72 2.20
N THR A 19 -27.74 15.07 0.96
CA THR A 19 -26.81 15.12 -0.17
C THR A 19 -26.12 16.47 -0.32
N GLU A 20 -26.79 17.56 -0.01
CA GLU A 20 -26.31 18.91 -0.22
C GLU A 20 -25.70 19.52 1.04
N GLY A 21 -24.62 20.28 0.86
CA GLY A 21 -23.90 20.97 1.92
C GLY A 21 -23.01 20.05 2.77
N PRO A 22 -22.33 20.63 3.78
CA PRO A 22 -21.38 19.88 4.60
C PRO A 22 -22.10 18.94 5.59
N LEU A 23 -21.65 17.69 5.58
CA LEU A 23 -22.17 16.62 6.45
C LEU A 23 -21.04 15.96 7.25
N LEU A 24 -21.14 15.98 8.56
CA LEU A 24 -20.29 15.25 9.49
C LEU A 24 -21.02 14.00 10.01
N ILE A 25 -20.51 12.82 9.73
CA ILE A 25 -21.01 11.55 10.25
C ILE A 25 -20.06 11.04 11.32
N ILE A 26 -20.47 11.08 12.57
CA ILE A 26 -19.72 10.47 13.69
C ILE A 26 -20.22 9.02 13.84
N ALA A 27 -19.36 8.07 13.55
CA ALA A 27 -19.75 6.67 13.44
C ALA A 27 -18.85 5.78 14.28
N GLY A 28 -19.36 5.31 15.41
CA GLY A 28 -18.66 4.40 16.29
C GLY A 28 -18.32 3.04 15.66
N PRO A 29 -17.62 2.16 16.39
CA PRO A 29 -17.29 0.83 15.92
C PRO A 29 -18.55 0.03 15.58
N GLY A 30 -18.55 -0.69 14.46
CA GLY A 30 -19.65 -1.58 14.09
C GLY A 30 -21.00 -0.92 13.79
N THR A 31 -21.04 0.41 13.62
CA THR A 31 -22.29 1.16 13.35
C THR A 31 -22.66 1.25 11.88
N GLY A 32 -21.91 0.61 10.98
CA GLY A 32 -22.21 0.55 9.56
C GLY A 32 -21.70 1.75 8.75
N LYS A 33 -20.53 2.32 9.08
CA LYS A 33 -19.88 3.40 8.30
C LYS A 33 -19.88 3.11 6.80
N THR A 34 -19.22 2.03 6.39
CA THR A 34 -19.08 1.63 4.98
C THR A 34 -20.43 1.36 4.33
N PHE A 35 -21.38 0.75 5.05
CA PHE A 35 -22.75 0.54 4.55
C PHE A 35 -23.41 1.87 4.22
N THR A 36 -23.32 2.85 5.11
CA THR A 36 -23.91 4.18 4.93
C THR A 36 -23.29 4.91 3.74
N LEU A 37 -21.95 4.86 3.59
CA LEU A 37 -21.25 5.46 2.45
C LEU A 37 -21.66 4.81 1.12
N VAL A 38 -21.67 3.47 1.04
CA VAL A 38 -22.10 2.74 -0.16
C VAL A 38 -23.53 3.12 -0.55
N LYS A 39 -24.45 3.10 0.41
CA LYS A 39 -25.86 3.47 0.14
C LYS A 39 -26.01 4.95 -0.26
N ARG A 40 -25.18 5.84 0.28
CA ARG A 40 -25.15 7.25 -0.11
C ARG A 40 -24.66 7.43 -1.55
N ILE A 41 -23.60 6.74 -1.96
CA ILE A 41 -23.09 6.76 -3.35
C ILE A 41 -24.18 6.26 -4.31
N VAL A 42 -24.79 5.10 -4.00
CA VAL A 42 -25.88 4.54 -4.80
C VAL A 42 -27.06 5.53 -4.88
N TYR A 43 -27.42 6.18 -3.77
CA TYR A 43 -28.49 7.18 -3.73
C TYR A 43 -28.19 8.41 -4.60
N LEU A 44 -26.95 8.92 -4.58
CA LEU A 44 -26.51 10.02 -5.45
C LEU A 44 -26.67 9.64 -6.93
N ILE A 45 -26.23 8.44 -7.31
CA ILE A 45 -26.28 7.98 -8.71
C ILE A 45 -27.75 7.74 -9.14
N THR A 46 -28.54 7.02 -8.35
CA THR A 46 -29.86 6.54 -8.79
C THR A 46 -31.00 7.51 -8.56
N GLU A 47 -30.99 8.28 -7.46
CA GLU A 47 -32.07 9.19 -7.09
C GLU A 47 -31.78 10.65 -7.42
N ARG A 48 -30.46 11.02 -7.43
CA ARG A 48 -30.06 12.39 -7.77
C ARG A 48 -29.54 12.51 -9.19
N GLY A 49 -29.31 11.39 -9.89
CA GLY A 49 -28.81 11.36 -11.27
C GLY A 49 -27.38 11.85 -11.44
N ILE A 50 -26.59 11.80 -10.36
CA ILE A 50 -25.19 12.22 -10.36
C ILE A 50 -24.37 11.19 -11.11
N GLN A 51 -23.49 11.65 -11.99
CA GLN A 51 -22.61 10.78 -12.75
C GLN A 51 -21.44 10.31 -11.88
N PRO A 52 -20.87 9.11 -12.14
CA PRO A 52 -19.74 8.61 -11.36
C PRO A 52 -18.56 9.58 -11.29
N GLU A 53 -18.18 10.22 -12.39
CA GLU A 53 -17.09 11.19 -12.47
C GLU A 53 -17.28 12.45 -11.62
N GLU A 54 -18.53 12.72 -11.19
CA GLU A 54 -18.86 13.84 -10.30
C GLU A 54 -18.63 13.53 -8.81
N ILE A 55 -18.22 12.27 -8.50
CA ILE A 55 -18.07 11.79 -7.13
C ILE A 55 -16.60 11.47 -6.82
N MET A 56 -16.08 12.11 -5.77
CA MET A 56 -14.79 11.76 -5.17
C MET A 56 -14.99 11.07 -3.83
N VAL A 57 -14.30 9.94 -3.61
CA VAL A 57 -14.30 9.25 -2.32
C VAL A 57 -12.86 8.93 -1.91
N ALA A 58 -12.36 9.65 -0.92
CA ALA A 58 -11.06 9.39 -0.33
C ALA A 58 -11.17 8.40 0.83
N THR A 59 -10.32 7.38 0.82
CA THR A 59 -10.21 6.36 1.87
C THR A 59 -8.79 6.31 2.42
N PHE A 60 -8.60 5.66 3.58
CA PHE A 60 -7.28 5.56 4.18
C PHE A 60 -6.42 4.44 3.59
N THR A 61 -7.02 3.37 3.04
CA THR A 61 -6.29 2.22 2.46
C THR A 61 -6.85 1.85 1.10
N GLU A 62 -6.00 1.34 0.22
CA GLU A 62 -6.39 0.80 -1.09
C GLU A 62 -7.42 -0.35 -0.96
N LYS A 63 -7.30 -1.16 0.10
CA LYS A 63 -8.26 -2.21 0.41
C LYS A 63 -9.67 -1.65 0.66
N ALA A 64 -9.78 -0.59 1.46
CA ALA A 64 -11.07 0.06 1.73
C ALA A 64 -11.68 0.64 0.46
N ALA A 65 -10.87 1.25 -0.42
CA ALA A 65 -11.32 1.75 -1.72
C ALA A 65 -11.86 0.64 -2.62
N LYS A 66 -11.12 -0.46 -2.78
CA LYS A 66 -11.54 -1.64 -3.56
C LYS A 66 -12.83 -2.26 -3.01
N GLU A 67 -12.94 -2.38 -1.70
CA GLU A 67 -14.14 -2.90 -1.03
C GLU A 67 -15.36 -2.00 -1.27
N LEU A 68 -15.18 -0.68 -1.18
CA LEU A 68 -16.23 0.30 -1.42
C LEU A 68 -16.72 0.24 -2.87
N ILE A 69 -15.83 0.21 -3.85
CA ILE A 69 -16.17 0.04 -5.28
C ILE A 69 -16.95 -1.28 -5.47
N THR A 70 -16.44 -2.38 -4.93
CA THR A 70 -17.06 -3.70 -5.08
C THR A 70 -18.49 -3.72 -4.51
N ARG A 71 -18.69 -3.17 -3.31
CA ARG A 71 -20.00 -3.10 -2.66
C ARG A 71 -20.97 -2.18 -3.42
N THR A 72 -20.48 -1.01 -3.87
CA THR A 72 -21.30 -0.08 -4.67
C THR A 72 -21.74 -0.72 -5.98
N THR A 73 -20.81 -1.37 -6.69
CA THR A 73 -21.12 -2.10 -7.93
C THR A 73 -22.20 -3.17 -7.71
N ASN A 74 -22.07 -3.97 -6.64
CA ASN A 74 -23.00 -5.03 -6.35
C ASN A 74 -24.41 -4.49 -6.06
N GLU A 75 -24.52 -3.34 -5.38
CA GLU A 75 -25.80 -2.70 -5.10
C GLU A 75 -26.44 -2.14 -6.38
N LEU A 76 -25.69 -1.45 -7.23
CA LEU A 76 -26.16 -0.92 -8.51
C LEU A 76 -26.59 -2.06 -9.45
N TYR A 77 -25.81 -3.14 -9.52
CA TYR A 77 -26.16 -4.33 -10.32
C TYR A 77 -27.50 -4.95 -9.90
N LYS A 78 -27.75 -5.09 -8.58
CA LYS A 78 -29.05 -5.56 -8.06
C LYS A 78 -30.22 -4.69 -8.50
N MET A 79 -29.98 -3.40 -8.69
CA MET A 79 -30.99 -2.43 -9.16
C MET A 79 -31.10 -2.39 -10.69
N GLY A 80 -30.28 -3.15 -11.42
CA GLY A 80 -30.22 -3.13 -12.88
C GLY A 80 -29.60 -1.86 -13.47
N VAL A 81 -28.83 -1.11 -12.69
CA VAL A 81 -28.15 0.12 -13.11
C VAL A 81 -26.72 -0.25 -13.54
N GLN A 82 -26.38 0.09 -14.78
CA GLN A 82 -25.04 -0.08 -15.32
C GLN A 82 -24.40 1.32 -15.50
N VAL A 83 -23.32 1.56 -14.77
CA VAL A 83 -22.52 2.78 -14.86
C VAL A 83 -21.05 2.41 -14.72
N ASN A 84 -20.18 3.20 -15.31
CA ASN A 84 -18.73 3.02 -15.19
C ASN A 84 -18.22 3.65 -13.88
N LEU A 85 -18.10 2.87 -12.83
CA LEU A 85 -17.62 3.36 -11.53
C LEU A 85 -16.12 3.69 -11.50
N ASN A 86 -15.33 3.35 -12.55
CA ASN A 86 -13.90 3.70 -12.57
C ASN A 86 -13.68 5.18 -12.93
N GLU A 87 -14.69 5.85 -13.44
CA GLU A 87 -14.64 7.30 -13.63
C GLU A 87 -14.70 8.06 -12.30
N MET A 88 -15.27 7.44 -11.25
CA MET A 88 -15.21 8.01 -9.90
C MET A 88 -13.75 8.23 -9.45
N TYR A 89 -13.53 9.31 -8.72
CA TYR A 89 -12.24 9.53 -8.04
C TYR A 89 -12.22 8.77 -6.71
N VAL A 90 -12.13 7.43 -6.78
CA VAL A 90 -12.14 6.56 -5.57
C VAL A 90 -10.76 5.96 -5.34
N GLY A 91 -10.21 6.21 -4.16
CA GLY A 91 -8.89 5.70 -3.79
C GLY A 91 -8.40 6.25 -2.47
N THR A 92 -7.12 6.04 -2.19
CA THR A 92 -6.43 6.76 -1.13
C THR A 92 -6.18 8.22 -1.55
N PHE A 93 -5.93 9.11 -0.61
CA PHE A 93 -5.52 10.48 -0.94
C PHE A 93 -4.35 10.49 -1.93
N HIS A 94 -3.37 9.61 -1.74
CA HIS A 94 -2.20 9.50 -2.62
C HIS A 94 -2.59 9.09 -4.04
N SER A 95 -3.46 8.09 -4.19
CA SER A 95 -3.89 7.63 -5.53
C SER A 95 -4.71 8.69 -6.27
N ILE A 96 -5.58 9.43 -5.56
CA ILE A 96 -6.35 10.54 -6.12
C ILE A 96 -5.42 11.69 -6.55
N CYS A 97 -4.50 12.11 -5.66
CA CYS A 97 -3.52 13.15 -5.98
C CYS A 97 -2.63 12.75 -7.15
N LEU A 98 -2.20 11.47 -7.20
CA LEU A 98 -1.39 10.96 -8.30
C LEU A 98 -2.16 10.95 -9.64
N ARG A 99 -3.48 10.67 -9.61
CA ARG A 99 -4.34 10.78 -10.79
C ARG A 99 -4.39 12.23 -11.29
N VAL A 100 -4.61 13.19 -10.40
CA VAL A 100 -4.61 14.63 -10.74
C VAL A 100 -3.25 15.07 -11.33
N ILE A 101 -2.14 14.61 -10.76
CA ILE A 101 -0.79 14.91 -11.29
C ILE A 101 -0.63 14.31 -12.70
N LYS A 102 -1.06 13.07 -12.92
CA LYS A 102 -0.94 12.39 -14.23
C LYS A 102 -1.76 13.06 -15.32
N GLU A 103 -2.96 13.53 -14.99
CA GLU A 103 -3.83 14.25 -15.92
C GLU A 103 -3.20 15.60 -16.36
N HIS A 104 -2.29 16.17 -15.54
CA HIS A 104 -1.68 17.51 -15.76
C HIS A 104 -0.16 17.53 -15.56
N LEU A 105 0.56 16.49 -16.01
CA LEU A 105 2.01 16.32 -15.79
C LEU A 105 2.83 17.52 -16.24
N GLU A 106 2.46 18.16 -17.35
CA GLU A 106 3.17 19.29 -17.93
C GLU A 106 3.22 20.54 -17.05
N TYR A 107 2.34 20.64 -16.07
CA TYR A 107 2.28 21.74 -15.10
C TYR A 107 2.95 21.40 -13.76
N THR A 108 3.57 20.24 -13.67
CA THR A 108 4.24 19.75 -12.46
C THR A 108 5.75 19.62 -12.66
N ARG A 109 6.50 19.48 -11.57
CA ARG A 109 7.93 19.14 -11.65
C ARG A 109 8.17 17.68 -12.04
N VAL A 110 7.14 16.84 -11.90
CA VAL A 110 7.21 15.40 -12.17
C VAL A 110 7.16 15.17 -13.68
N LYS A 111 8.11 14.43 -14.21
CA LYS A 111 8.17 14.09 -15.63
C LYS A 111 7.61 12.68 -15.84
N LYS A 112 7.30 12.33 -17.10
CA LYS A 112 7.01 10.95 -17.48
C LYS A 112 8.11 10.02 -16.93
N ASN A 113 7.76 8.77 -16.64
CA ASN A 113 8.69 7.78 -16.07
C ASN A 113 9.31 8.17 -14.72
N TYR A 114 8.57 8.91 -13.89
CA TYR A 114 8.98 9.13 -12.52
C TYR A 114 9.02 7.79 -11.76
N ARG A 115 9.94 7.68 -10.82
CA ARG A 115 9.99 6.55 -9.91
C ARG A 115 9.36 6.92 -8.58
N MET A 116 8.37 6.13 -8.18
CA MET A 116 7.76 6.25 -6.85
C MET A 116 8.67 5.60 -5.80
N LEU A 117 8.91 6.33 -4.73
CA LEU A 117 9.68 5.87 -3.58
C LEU A 117 8.73 5.33 -2.50
N ASP A 118 8.85 4.05 -2.17
CA ASP A 118 8.30 3.53 -0.92
C ASP A 118 9.15 3.97 0.29
N GLN A 119 8.74 3.62 1.50
CA GLN A 119 9.45 4.01 2.72
C GLN A 119 10.90 3.49 2.77
N PHE A 120 11.15 2.30 2.24
CA PHE A 120 12.49 1.75 2.15
C PHE A 120 13.32 2.51 1.11
N ASP A 121 12.76 2.77 -0.06
CA ASP A 121 13.43 3.48 -1.16
C ASP A 121 13.79 4.92 -0.77
N GLN A 122 12.86 5.62 -0.13
CA GLN A 122 13.11 6.97 0.39
C GLN A 122 14.30 6.98 1.35
N LYS A 123 14.28 6.08 2.33
CA LYS A 123 15.37 5.95 3.29
C LYS A 123 16.68 5.50 2.64
N TYR A 124 16.61 4.62 1.65
CA TYR A 124 17.78 4.12 0.93
C TYR A 124 18.41 5.20 0.04
N MET A 125 17.60 5.98 -0.66
CA MET A 125 18.06 7.16 -1.43
C MET A 125 18.76 8.16 -0.51
N ILE A 126 18.15 8.52 0.63
CA ILE A 126 18.79 9.40 1.61
C ILE A 126 20.11 8.81 2.13
N PHE A 127 20.16 7.50 2.37
CA PHE A 127 21.38 6.81 2.78
C PHE A 127 22.48 6.90 1.70
N GLN A 128 22.15 6.76 0.43
CA GLN A 128 23.11 6.91 -0.67
C GLN A 128 23.71 8.33 -0.72
N HIS A 129 22.90 9.35 -0.42
CA HIS A 129 23.29 10.76 -0.36
C HIS A 129 23.68 11.27 1.04
N ILE A 130 23.88 10.38 2.01
CA ILE A 130 24.06 10.79 3.41
C ILE A 130 25.24 11.74 3.64
N ASN A 131 26.29 11.63 2.83
CA ASN A 131 27.46 12.52 2.92
C ASN A 131 27.12 13.94 2.44
N ASP A 132 26.22 14.09 1.46
CA ASP A 132 25.75 15.38 0.98
C ASP A 132 24.90 16.06 2.07
N PHE A 133 24.03 15.30 2.73
CA PHE A 133 23.27 15.79 3.88
C PHE A 133 24.18 16.21 5.03
N ARG A 134 25.21 15.42 5.36
CA ARG A 134 26.17 15.74 6.45
C ARG A 134 27.02 16.98 6.17
N ALA A 135 27.22 17.33 4.91
CA ALA A 135 27.96 18.51 4.50
C ALA A 135 27.14 19.81 4.62
N LEU A 136 25.83 19.73 4.89
CA LEU A 136 24.97 20.90 5.01
C LEU A 136 25.30 21.75 6.25
N PRO A 137 25.17 23.08 6.16
CA PRO A 137 25.28 23.95 7.31
C PRO A 137 24.26 23.57 8.40
N HIS A 138 24.71 23.57 9.66
CA HIS A 138 23.87 23.28 10.84
C HIS A 138 23.30 21.86 10.90
N TYR A 139 23.86 20.90 10.14
CA TYR A 139 23.46 19.49 10.23
C TYR A 139 23.68 18.91 11.64
N GLU A 140 24.82 19.24 12.27
CA GLU A 140 25.18 18.75 13.61
C GLU A 140 24.30 19.34 14.72
N ASP A 141 23.68 20.50 14.49
CA ASP A 141 22.73 21.11 15.43
C ASP A 141 21.40 20.32 15.51
N ILE A 142 21.07 19.57 14.44
CA ILE A 142 19.89 18.68 14.39
C ILE A 142 20.25 17.30 14.91
N PHE A 143 21.31 16.69 14.35
CA PHE A 143 21.70 15.29 14.58
C PHE A 143 22.83 15.22 15.62
N THR A 144 22.56 15.66 16.83
CA THR A 144 23.53 15.75 17.94
C THR A 144 23.99 14.38 18.45
N LYS A 145 23.17 13.33 18.26
CA LYS A 145 23.48 11.96 18.70
C LYS A 145 24.28 11.23 17.63
N LYS A 146 25.39 10.58 18.04
CA LYS A 146 26.11 9.63 17.19
C LYS A 146 25.30 8.36 17.01
N ILE A 147 24.40 8.35 16.05
CA ILE A 147 23.62 7.18 15.64
C ILE A 147 24.13 6.65 14.29
N GLY A 148 23.91 5.36 14.04
CA GLY A 148 24.33 4.73 12.78
C GLY A 148 23.68 5.42 11.57
N THR A 149 24.42 5.44 10.46
CA THR A 149 24.05 6.13 9.20
C THR A 149 22.66 5.75 8.69
N TRP A 150 22.30 4.48 8.79
CA TRP A 150 20.97 4.00 8.39
C TRP A 150 19.84 4.57 9.26
N LYS A 151 20.09 4.72 10.57
CA LYS A 151 19.12 5.35 11.48
C LYS A 151 19.01 6.85 11.20
N GLN A 152 20.13 7.54 10.90
CA GLN A 152 20.09 8.95 10.48
C GLN A 152 19.25 9.14 9.23
N ALA A 153 19.42 8.29 8.22
CA ALA A 153 18.59 8.35 7.00
C ALA A 153 17.09 8.19 7.32
N GLY A 154 16.74 7.33 8.26
CA GLY A 154 15.35 7.18 8.71
C GLY A 154 14.80 8.39 9.46
N GLU A 155 15.62 9.07 10.27
CA GLU A 155 15.22 10.32 10.94
C GLU A 155 15.03 11.45 9.93
N ILE A 156 15.93 11.58 8.95
CA ILE A 156 15.80 12.56 7.85
C ILE A 156 14.49 12.31 7.08
N ALA A 157 14.21 11.06 6.66
CA ALA A 157 12.99 10.70 5.95
C ALA A 157 11.74 11.12 6.74
N LYS A 158 11.71 10.81 8.03
CA LYS A 158 10.60 11.18 8.93
C LYS A 158 10.41 12.70 9.01
N TYR A 159 11.49 13.46 9.19
CA TYR A 159 11.41 14.92 9.30
C TYR A 159 10.96 15.57 7.99
N VAL A 160 11.54 15.15 6.87
CA VAL A 160 11.18 15.66 5.55
C VAL A 160 9.70 15.42 5.25
N SER A 161 9.21 14.20 5.46
CA SER A 161 7.79 13.88 5.23
C SER A 161 6.87 14.76 6.08
N ASN A 162 7.19 14.94 7.35
CA ASN A 162 6.40 15.76 8.26
C ASN A 162 6.35 17.23 7.80
N LEU A 163 7.51 17.81 7.45
CA LEU A 163 7.59 19.21 7.01
C LEU A 163 6.87 19.44 5.67
N LEU A 164 6.94 18.48 4.75
CA LEU A 164 6.20 18.53 3.48
C LEU A 164 4.69 18.53 3.71
N GLU A 165 4.21 17.64 4.57
CA GLU A 165 2.77 17.49 4.86
C GLU A 165 2.18 18.67 5.63
N GLU A 166 3.00 19.42 6.40
CA GLU A 166 2.63 20.64 7.09
C GLU A 166 2.84 21.92 6.26
N LEU A 167 3.33 21.80 5.03
CA LEU A 167 3.55 22.91 4.08
C LEU A 167 4.36 24.07 4.68
N VAL A 168 5.44 23.77 5.40
CA VAL A 168 6.22 24.79 6.11
C VAL A 168 6.87 25.82 5.17
N ASP A 169 6.97 27.06 5.62
CA ASP A 169 7.72 28.12 4.91
C ASP A 169 9.23 27.89 5.01
N VAL A 170 9.80 27.16 4.04
CA VAL A 170 11.24 26.88 3.96
C VAL A 170 12.07 28.17 3.92
N ASN A 171 11.61 29.20 3.23
CA ASN A 171 12.32 30.46 3.13
C ASN A 171 12.36 31.23 4.46
N GLY A 172 11.27 31.14 5.22
CA GLY A 172 11.20 31.65 6.59
C GLY A 172 12.14 30.90 7.53
N MET A 173 12.14 29.57 7.44
CA MET A 173 13.03 28.70 8.23
C MET A 173 14.52 28.96 7.96
N LEU A 174 14.91 29.21 6.71
CA LEU A 174 16.29 29.55 6.35
C LEU A 174 16.79 30.86 6.96
N ARG A 175 15.89 31.76 7.38
CA ARG A 175 16.20 33.04 8.01
C ARG A 175 16.02 33.02 9.52
N ASP A 176 15.69 31.87 10.11
CA ASP A 176 15.50 31.76 11.55
C ASP A 176 16.81 31.98 12.33
N SER A 177 16.71 32.48 13.54
CA SER A 177 17.84 32.64 14.45
C SER A 177 18.29 31.30 15.07
N ASN A 178 17.46 30.26 15.04
CA ASN A 178 17.78 28.94 15.59
C ASN A 178 18.56 28.11 14.55
N PRO A 179 19.82 27.72 14.83
CA PRO A 179 20.63 26.94 13.92
C PRO A 179 20.01 25.61 13.51
N ALA A 180 19.31 24.91 14.42
CA ALA A 180 18.65 23.65 14.14
C ALA A 180 17.48 23.81 13.13
N THR A 181 16.73 24.92 13.22
CA THR A 181 15.67 25.26 12.25
C THR A 181 16.25 25.53 10.87
N VAL A 182 17.33 26.32 10.78
CA VAL A 182 18.04 26.58 9.50
C VAL A 182 18.60 25.28 8.91
N GLY A 183 19.22 24.46 9.76
CA GLY A 183 19.74 23.15 9.35
C GLY A 183 18.64 22.25 8.78
N MET A 184 17.45 22.22 9.39
CA MET A 184 16.32 21.43 8.92
C MET A 184 15.78 21.95 7.57
N ALA A 185 15.74 23.27 7.39
CA ALA A 185 15.38 23.86 6.08
C ALA A 185 16.37 23.47 4.98
N ASN A 186 17.69 23.47 5.29
CA ASN A 186 18.71 22.99 4.34
C ASN A 186 18.52 21.49 3.99
N VAL A 187 18.20 20.66 4.97
CA VAL A 187 17.91 19.22 4.75
C VAL A 187 16.72 19.06 3.81
N LEU A 188 15.61 19.77 4.05
CA LEU A 188 14.42 19.71 3.19
C LEU A 188 14.73 20.21 1.77
N ALA A 189 15.44 21.31 1.62
CA ALA A 189 15.81 21.86 0.31
C ALA A 189 16.71 20.90 -0.49
N LEU A 190 17.69 20.26 0.16
CA LEU A 190 18.52 19.25 -0.50
C LEU A 190 17.69 18.02 -0.93
N TYR A 191 16.79 17.56 -0.06
CA TYR A 191 15.91 16.44 -0.38
C TYR A 191 15.05 16.73 -1.63
N GLN A 192 14.41 17.88 -1.68
CA GLN A 192 13.59 18.32 -2.83
C GLN A 192 14.44 18.40 -4.10
N LYS A 193 15.65 18.96 -4.00
CA LYS A 193 16.58 19.02 -5.12
C LYS A 193 16.93 17.62 -5.68
N ILE A 194 17.31 16.67 -4.82
CA ILE A 194 17.64 15.30 -5.23
C ILE A 194 16.45 14.64 -5.92
N THR A 195 15.26 14.74 -5.31
CA THR A 195 14.04 14.11 -5.86
C THR A 195 13.63 14.72 -7.21
N GLU A 196 13.88 16.01 -7.43
CA GLU A 196 13.65 16.66 -8.71
C GLU A 196 14.67 16.23 -9.77
N GLU A 197 15.98 16.26 -9.44
CA GLU A 197 17.05 15.89 -10.36
C GLU A 197 16.98 14.44 -10.83
N GLU A 198 16.52 13.53 -9.95
CA GLU A 198 16.38 12.10 -10.24
C GLU A 198 14.98 11.68 -10.69
N ASN A 199 14.05 12.63 -10.84
CA ASN A 199 12.64 12.40 -11.18
C ASN A 199 11.97 11.39 -10.24
N LEU A 200 12.09 11.63 -8.92
CA LEU A 200 11.55 10.82 -7.87
C LEU A 200 10.34 11.49 -7.22
N ILE A 201 9.39 10.68 -6.79
CA ILE A 201 8.24 11.15 -6.01
C ILE A 201 7.95 10.17 -4.87
N ASP A 202 7.75 10.69 -3.67
CA ASP A 202 7.33 9.90 -2.50
C ASP A 202 5.88 10.23 -2.11
N PHE A 203 5.35 9.52 -1.12
CA PHE A 203 3.98 9.70 -0.67
C PHE A 203 3.64 11.13 -0.21
N SER A 204 4.54 11.80 0.52
CA SER A 204 4.31 13.18 0.97
C SER A 204 4.39 14.15 -0.20
N SER A 205 5.36 13.96 -1.11
CA SER A 205 5.54 14.77 -2.31
C SER A 205 4.36 14.67 -3.29
N ILE A 206 3.70 13.52 -3.41
CA ILE A 206 2.49 13.38 -4.24
C ILE A 206 1.42 14.37 -3.79
N GLN A 207 1.18 14.49 -2.49
CA GLN A 207 0.15 15.38 -1.95
C GLN A 207 0.54 16.85 -2.13
N THR A 208 1.81 17.20 -1.85
CA THR A 208 2.29 18.59 -2.00
C THR A 208 2.29 19.04 -3.45
N GLU A 209 2.66 18.17 -4.40
CA GLU A 209 2.61 18.47 -5.82
C GLU A 209 1.17 18.68 -6.31
N ALA A 210 0.25 17.79 -5.96
CA ALA A 210 -1.16 17.94 -6.34
C ALA A 210 -1.77 19.22 -5.75
N TYR A 211 -1.49 19.52 -4.48
CA TYR A 211 -1.96 20.74 -3.84
C TYR A 211 -1.39 22.00 -4.53
N SER A 212 -0.08 22.03 -4.78
CA SER A 212 0.61 23.14 -5.43
C SER A 212 0.13 23.33 -6.87
N LEU A 213 -0.10 22.25 -7.61
CA LEU A 213 -0.65 22.26 -8.97
C LEU A 213 -2.01 22.97 -8.98
N MET A 214 -2.94 22.53 -8.13
CA MET A 214 -4.29 23.12 -8.06
C MET A 214 -4.27 24.57 -7.58
N LEU A 215 -3.38 24.92 -6.65
CA LEU A 215 -3.28 26.29 -6.10
C LEU A 215 -2.68 27.27 -7.11
N ASN A 216 -1.66 26.86 -7.85
CA ASN A 216 -0.93 27.72 -8.78
C ASN A 216 -1.55 27.79 -10.18
N HIS A 217 -2.46 26.86 -10.52
CA HIS A 217 -3.12 26.80 -11.81
C HIS A 217 -4.65 26.86 -11.64
N PRO A 218 -5.27 28.07 -11.48
CA PRO A 218 -6.69 28.23 -11.25
C PRO A 218 -7.59 27.62 -12.34
N GLY A 219 -7.08 27.49 -13.58
CA GLY A 219 -7.80 26.83 -14.67
C GLY A 219 -7.97 25.33 -14.43
N ILE A 220 -6.91 24.65 -13.97
CA ILE A 220 -6.92 23.24 -13.61
C ILE A 220 -7.85 23.01 -12.41
N LEU A 221 -7.76 23.86 -11.40
CA LEU A 221 -8.67 23.77 -10.25
C LEU A 221 -10.13 23.94 -10.66
N ALA A 222 -10.41 24.87 -11.58
CA ALA A 222 -11.77 25.08 -12.10
C ALA A 222 -12.28 23.83 -12.85
N GLU A 223 -11.45 23.22 -13.68
CA GLU A 223 -11.76 21.95 -14.37
C GLU A 223 -12.07 20.83 -13.38
N ILE A 224 -11.24 20.64 -12.35
CA ILE A 224 -11.46 19.63 -11.30
C ILE A 224 -12.76 19.88 -10.56
N ARG A 225 -13.09 21.13 -10.24
CA ARG A 225 -14.36 21.51 -9.58
C ARG A 225 -15.58 21.38 -10.50
N GLU A 226 -15.38 21.52 -11.80
CA GLU A 226 -16.44 21.26 -12.78
C GLU A 226 -16.76 19.78 -12.87
N LYS A 227 -15.77 18.92 -12.81
CA LYS A 227 -15.93 17.46 -12.75
C LYS A 227 -16.46 17.01 -11.38
N ILE A 228 -15.77 17.29 -10.29
CA ILE A 228 -16.10 16.77 -8.95
C ILE A 228 -17.10 17.67 -8.24
N LYS A 229 -18.32 17.17 -8.02
CA LYS A 229 -19.41 17.87 -7.34
C LYS A 229 -19.62 17.44 -5.90
N TYR A 230 -19.26 16.18 -5.57
CA TYR A 230 -19.49 15.58 -4.26
C TYR A 230 -18.18 14.97 -3.75
N VAL A 231 -17.73 15.43 -2.60
CA VAL A 231 -16.52 14.94 -1.95
C VAL A 231 -16.90 14.15 -0.71
N MET A 232 -16.44 12.91 -0.62
CA MET A 232 -16.62 12.06 0.55
C MET A 232 -15.27 11.61 1.09
N VAL A 233 -15.11 11.60 2.42
CA VAL A 233 -13.87 11.13 3.08
C VAL A 233 -14.23 10.15 4.17
N ASP A 234 -13.71 8.93 4.05
CA ASP A 234 -13.81 7.92 5.10
C ASP A 234 -12.62 8.02 6.06
N GLU A 235 -12.83 7.61 7.33
CA GLU A 235 -11.83 7.65 8.41
C GLU A 235 -11.19 9.05 8.59
N TYR A 236 -12.01 10.11 8.54
CA TYR A 236 -11.56 11.51 8.52
C TYR A 236 -10.68 11.89 9.72
N GLN A 237 -10.81 11.21 10.87
CA GLN A 237 -9.96 11.40 12.05
C GLN A 237 -8.49 11.02 11.83
N ASP A 238 -8.17 10.34 10.73
CA ASP A 238 -6.80 9.94 10.39
C ASP A 238 -6.17 10.84 9.31
N THR A 239 -6.85 11.90 8.91
CA THR A 239 -6.31 12.86 7.94
C THR A 239 -5.28 13.80 8.57
N ASN A 240 -4.29 14.20 7.77
CA ASN A 240 -3.31 15.21 8.10
C ASN A 240 -3.72 16.60 7.55
N TYR A 241 -2.88 17.62 7.79
CA TYR A 241 -3.19 18.99 7.41
C TYR A 241 -3.38 19.18 5.90
N ILE A 242 -2.44 18.68 5.08
CA ILE A 242 -2.51 18.85 3.62
C ILE A 242 -3.71 18.12 3.01
N GLN A 243 -4.10 16.96 3.55
CA GLN A 243 -5.27 16.21 3.09
C GLN A 243 -6.56 16.98 3.33
N GLU A 244 -6.69 17.62 4.49
CA GLU A 244 -7.80 18.50 4.78
C GLU A 244 -7.85 19.68 3.79
N LEU A 245 -6.72 20.34 3.54
CA LEU A 245 -6.63 21.43 2.57
C LEU A 245 -7.05 21.00 1.15
N ILE A 246 -6.62 19.83 0.70
CA ILE A 246 -7.01 19.28 -0.62
C ILE A 246 -8.52 19.07 -0.70
N VAL A 247 -9.15 18.51 0.34
CA VAL A 247 -10.60 18.30 0.41
C VAL A 247 -11.35 19.62 0.24
N PHE A 248 -10.98 20.63 1.01
CA PHE A 248 -11.64 21.95 0.93
C PHE A 248 -11.34 22.68 -0.39
N LEU A 249 -10.12 22.52 -0.91
CA LEU A 249 -9.73 23.12 -2.18
C LEU A 249 -10.58 22.56 -3.34
N ILE A 250 -10.77 21.24 -3.40
CA ILE A 250 -11.58 20.59 -4.44
C ILE A 250 -13.06 20.93 -4.28
N ALA A 251 -13.61 20.84 -3.09
CA ALA A 251 -15.04 21.10 -2.86
C ALA A 251 -15.45 22.55 -3.17
N GLY A 252 -14.57 23.51 -2.89
CA GLY A 252 -14.79 24.92 -3.22
C GLY A 252 -16.11 25.47 -2.66
N GLU A 253 -16.80 26.26 -3.47
CA GLU A 253 -18.04 26.96 -3.06
C GLU A 253 -19.27 26.04 -2.94
N SER A 254 -19.23 24.84 -3.54
CA SER A 254 -20.34 23.89 -3.43
C SER A 254 -20.50 23.39 -2.00
N GLU A 255 -19.38 23.26 -1.27
CA GLU A 255 -19.28 22.70 0.09
C GLU A 255 -20.01 21.34 0.26
N ASN A 256 -20.21 20.61 -0.83
CA ASN A 256 -20.80 19.27 -0.78
C ASN A 256 -19.76 18.25 -0.27
N ILE A 257 -19.39 18.39 1.00
CA ILE A 257 -18.40 17.56 1.68
C ILE A 257 -19.11 16.67 2.69
N CYS A 258 -18.94 15.36 2.55
CA CYS A 258 -19.37 14.39 3.54
C CYS A 258 -18.15 13.72 4.19
N VAL A 259 -17.89 13.96 5.46
CA VAL A 259 -16.83 13.29 6.19
C VAL A 259 -17.40 12.29 7.17
N VAL A 260 -16.79 11.11 7.23
CA VAL A 260 -17.19 10.02 8.12
C VAL A 260 -15.99 9.62 8.97
N GLY A 261 -16.20 9.47 10.28
CA GLY A 261 -15.11 9.06 11.15
C GLY A 261 -15.54 8.75 12.57
N ASP A 262 -14.56 8.36 13.36
CA ASP A 262 -14.68 8.11 14.80
C ASP A 262 -13.47 8.73 15.51
N ASP A 263 -13.68 9.84 16.20
CA ASP A 263 -12.64 10.54 16.97
C ASP A 263 -12.01 9.65 18.06
N ASP A 264 -12.72 8.63 18.54
CA ASP A 264 -12.20 7.65 19.49
C ASP A 264 -11.30 6.58 18.83
N GLN A 265 -11.23 6.53 17.49
CA GLN A 265 -10.38 5.62 16.72
C GLN A 265 -9.26 6.31 15.94
N GLY A 266 -8.89 7.55 16.31
CA GLY A 266 -7.74 8.26 15.73
C GLY A 266 -6.42 7.64 16.23
N LEU A 267 -5.71 6.87 15.37
CA LEU A 267 -4.53 6.12 15.76
C LEU A 267 -3.24 6.54 15.04
N TYR A 268 -3.33 7.35 13.98
CA TYR A 268 -2.20 7.61 13.08
C TYR A 268 -1.52 8.96 13.30
N ARG A 269 -1.57 9.50 14.53
CA ARG A 269 -0.82 10.72 14.91
C ARG A 269 0.65 10.65 14.53
N PHE A 270 1.30 9.50 14.70
CA PHE A 270 2.71 9.30 14.35
C PHE A 270 2.99 9.40 12.84
N ARG A 271 1.95 9.49 12.00
CA ARG A 271 1.98 9.77 10.56
C ARG A 271 1.43 11.16 10.23
N GLY A 272 1.43 12.09 11.16
CA GLY A 272 0.92 13.44 10.94
C GLY A 272 -0.61 13.60 11.03
N ALA A 273 -1.37 12.53 11.26
CA ALA A 273 -2.82 12.64 11.45
C ALA A 273 -3.17 13.48 12.67
N THR A 274 -4.21 14.28 12.57
CA THR A 274 -4.67 15.13 13.67
C THR A 274 -6.17 14.97 13.90
N ILE A 275 -6.54 14.65 15.15
CA ILE A 275 -7.93 14.54 15.58
C ILE A 275 -8.67 15.88 15.45
N ARG A 276 -7.94 16.99 15.39
CA ARG A 276 -8.48 18.33 15.19
C ARG A 276 -9.38 18.38 13.96
N ASN A 277 -8.96 17.76 12.86
CA ASN A 277 -9.68 17.84 11.58
C ASN A 277 -11.14 17.40 11.73
N ILE A 278 -11.40 16.28 12.42
CA ILE A 278 -12.79 15.83 12.61
C ILE A 278 -13.53 16.64 13.68
N LEU A 279 -12.84 17.09 14.72
CA LEU A 279 -13.49 17.81 15.82
C LEU A 279 -13.83 19.25 15.44
N GLU A 280 -12.97 19.94 14.68
CA GLU A 280 -13.18 21.31 14.20
C GLU A 280 -13.85 21.35 12.80
N PHE A 281 -14.20 20.22 12.17
CA PHE A 281 -14.83 20.21 10.86
C PHE A 281 -16.05 21.13 10.74
N PRO A 282 -16.98 21.16 11.72
CA PRO A 282 -18.12 22.08 11.66
C PRO A 282 -17.73 23.57 11.69
N ASP A 283 -16.59 23.89 12.30
CA ASP A 283 -16.15 25.28 12.50
C ASP A 283 -15.63 25.93 11.19
N HIS A 284 -15.41 25.14 10.15
CA HIS A 284 -15.03 25.63 8.82
C HIS A 284 -16.21 26.25 8.06
N PHE A 285 -17.43 26.07 8.54
CA PHE A 285 -18.65 26.51 7.85
C PHE A 285 -19.41 27.55 8.70
N ILE A 286 -20.30 28.29 8.03
CA ILE A 286 -21.21 29.21 8.73
C ILE A 286 -22.03 28.43 9.77
N ASP A 287 -22.19 29.01 10.94
CA ASP A 287 -22.90 28.41 12.07
C ASP A 287 -24.25 27.78 11.64
N GLY A 288 -24.44 26.50 11.97
CA GLY A 288 -25.64 25.74 11.62
C GLY A 288 -25.70 25.22 10.17
N LYS A 289 -24.72 25.49 9.30
CA LYS A 289 -24.68 24.96 7.93
C LYS A 289 -24.21 23.50 7.90
N CYS A 290 -23.22 23.16 8.71
CA CYS A 290 -22.75 21.77 8.80
C CYS A 290 -23.75 20.92 9.56
N LYS A 291 -24.29 19.90 8.88
CA LYS A 291 -25.16 18.93 9.52
C LYS A 291 -24.31 17.83 10.15
N ARG A 292 -24.63 17.48 11.40
CA ARG A 292 -24.01 16.35 12.10
C ARG A 292 -25.02 15.21 12.29
N VAL A 293 -24.59 13.99 11.99
CA VAL A 293 -25.35 12.75 12.20
C VAL A 293 -24.48 11.77 13.00
N ASP A 294 -24.99 11.30 14.13
CA ASP A 294 -24.27 10.37 15.01
C ASP A 294 -24.81 8.95 14.83
N LEU A 295 -23.96 8.05 14.27
CA LEU A 295 -24.26 6.61 14.18
C LEU A 295 -23.77 5.92 15.44
N THR A 296 -24.69 5.57 16.32
CA THR A 296 -24.36 5.02 17.64
C THR A 296 -24.81 3.58 17.83
N ILE A 297 -25.62 3.03 16.92
CA ILE A 297 -26.14 1.66 17.01
C ILE A 297 -25.12 0.67 16.44
N ASN A 298 -24.54 -0.18 17.29
CA ASN A 298 -23.57 -1.20 16.90
C ASN A 298 -24.26 -2.50 16.48
N TYR A 299 -23.92 -3.00 15.29
CA TYR A 299 -24.44 -4.25 14.70
C TYR A 299 -23.40 -5.37 14.70
N ARG A 300 -22.19 -5.13 15.24
CA ARG A 300 -21.05 -6.04 15.21
C ARG A 300 -20.97 -6.92 16.46
N SER A 301 -20.92 -6.26 17.62
CA SER A 301 -20.43 -6.86 18.87
C SER A 301 -21.57 -7.22 19.80
N GLU A 302 -21.33 -8.19 20.68
CA GLU A 302 -22.21 -8.51 21.81
C GLU A 302 -22.25 -7.37 22.83
N LYS A 303 -23.37 -7.28 23.57
CA LYS A 303 -23.64 -6.17 24.49
C LYS A 303 -22.53 -5.97 25.54
N GLU A 304 -22.06 -7.04 26.16
CA GLU A 304 -21.03 -6.96 27.21
C GLU A 304 -19.71 -6.41 26.67
N ILE A 305 -19.35 -6.72 25.42
CA ILE A 305 -18.17 -6.16 24.76
C ILE A 305 -18.36 -4.66 24.51
N ILE A 306 -19.57 -4.26 24.08
CA ILE A 306 -19.92 -2.86 23.87
C ILE A 306 -19.85 -2.07 25.17
N ASP A 307 -20.41 -2.60 26.24
CA ASP A 307 -20.37 -1.98 27.58
C ASP A 307 -18.91 -1.88 28.05
N PHE A 308 -18.10 -2.93 27.86
CA PHE A 308 -16.69 -2.96 28.26
C PHE A 308 -15.85 -1.85 27.61
N TYR A 309 -15.95 -1.65 26.30
CA TYR A 309 -15.16 -0.61 25.66
C TYR A 309 -15.74 0.81 25.87
N ASN A 310 -17.05 0.96 26.09
CA ASN A 310 -17.63 2.23 26.56
C ASN A 310 -17.08 2.62 27.94
N ASP A 311 -17.08 1.67 28.89
CA ASP A 311 -16.55 1.89 30.23
C ASP A 311 -15.04 2.21 30.20
N TRP A 312 -14.28 1.57 29.30
CA TRP A 312 -12.87 1.90 29.06
C TRP A 312 -12.69 3.38 28.70
N MET A 313 -13.50 3.93 27.81
CA MET A 313 -13.41 5.32 27.38
C MET A 313 -13.89 6.32 28.44
N THR A 314 -14.90 5.97 29.24
CA THR A 314 -15.45 6.87 30.27
C THR A 314 -14.62 6.87 31.56
N SER A 315 -13.87 5.80 31.85
CA SER A 315 -13.02 5.69 33.06
C SER A 315 -11.92 6.74 33.15
N THR A 316 -11.72 7.53 32.10
CA THR A 316 -10.63 8.52 31.96
C THR A 316 -11.08 9.97 32.16
N ASP A 317 -12.39 10.25 32.07
CA ASP A 317 -12.95 11.61 31.94
C ASP A 317 -12.64 12.54 33.12
N GLU A 318 -12.53 12.00 34.32
CA GLU A 318 -12.32 12.82 35.52
C GLU A 318 -10.90 13.37 35.68
N LYS A 319 -9.90 12.75 35.02
CA LYS A 319 -8.48 13.04 35.25
C LYS A 319 -7.83 13.97 34.23
N PHE A 320 -8.32 14.01 32.98
CA PHE A 320 -7.54 14.52 31.83
C PHE A 320 -8.25 15.55 30.96
N VAL A 321 -9.37 16.13 31.35
CA VAL A 321 -10.17 17.04 30.50
C VAL A 321 -10.48 16.46 29.12
N TRP A 322 -10.52 15.14 29.03
CA TRP A 322 -10.71 14.33 27.84
C TRP A 322 -11.93 14.73 27.00
N LYS A 323 -13.02 15.17 27.68
CA LYS A 323 -14.26 15.62 27.06
C LYS A 323 -14.13 16.78 26.06
N ASN A 324 -13.05 17.56 26.15
CA ASN A 324 -12.81 18.68 25.24
C ASN A 324 -12.17 18.21 23.91
N PHE A 325 -11.70 16.95 23.85
CA PHE A 325 -10.97 16.39 22.73
C PHE A 325 -11.65 15.16 22.14
N ARG A 326 -12.97 15.05 22.34
CA ARG A 326 -13.81 14.03 21.74
C ARG A 326 -15.27 14.47 21.68
N PHE A 327 -16.01 13.94 20.73
CA PHE A 327 -17.47 14.09 20.71
C PHE A 327 -18.12 13.23 21.79
N PRO A 328 -19.08 13.76 22.57
CA PRO A 328 -19.85 12.96 23.50
C PRO A 328 -20.70 11.95 22.74
N LYS A 329 -20.44 10.68 22.95
CA LYS A 329 -21.17 9.56 22.34
C LYS A 329 -21.16 8.33 23.24
N LYS A 330 -22.22 7.52 23.16
CA LYS A 330 -22.30 6.21 23.78
C LYS A 330 -22.79 5.21 22.73
N ILE A 331 -21.99 4.19 22.47
CA ILE A 331 -22.37 3.12 21.55
C ILE A 331 -23.37 2.20 22.23
N VAL A 332 -24.46 1.92 21.52
CA VAL A 332 -25.54 1.07 22.01
C VAL A 332 -25.71 -0.16 21.15
N PRO A 333 -26.10 -1.30 21.73
CA PRO A 333 -26.29 -2.53 20.99
C PRO A 333 -27.50 -2.45 20.04
N GLY A 334 -27.37 -2.98 18.81
CA GLY A 334 -28.44 -3.00 17.80
C GLY A 334 -29.27 -4.28 17.79
N LYS A 335 -28.79 -5.37 18.37
CA LYS A 335 -29.54 -6.62 18.52
C LYS A 335 -30.51 -6.50 19.71
N LYS A 336 -31.71 -7.09 19.60
CA LYS A 336 -32.72 -7.06 20.68
C LYS A 336 -32.52 -8.21 21.67
N ASP A 337 -32.09 -9.37 21.21
CA ASP A 337 -31.88 -10.57 22.01
C ASP A 337 -30.37 -10.80 22.18
N TYR A 338 -29.83 -10.39 23.32
CA TYR A 338 -28.47 -10.67 23.71
C TYR A 338 -28.45 -11.87 24.68
N SER A 339 -27.47 -12.76 24.48
CA SER A 339 -27.16 -13.78 25.42
C SER A 339 -26.78 -13.16 26.79
N SER A 340 -27.22 -13.74 27.87
CA SER A 340 -26.75 -13.40 29.22
C SER A 340 -25.38 -14.00 29.54
N ASP A 341 -24.76 -14.72 28.59
CA ASP A 341 -23.47 -15.40 28.79
C ASP A 341 -22.33 -14.38 28.79
N THR A 342 -21.28 -14.71 29.53
CA THR A 342 -20.07 -13.91 29.62
C THR A 342 -19.35 -13.86 28.28
N ARG A 343 -19.08 -12.64 27.81
CA ARG A 343 -18.43 -12.35 26.51
C ARG A 343 -17.09 -11.66 26.65
N VAL A 344 -16.65 -11.33 27.87
CA VAL A 344 -15.35 -10.75 28.17
C VAL A 344 -14.69 -11.59 29.26
N VAL A 345 -13.55 -12.21 28.92
CA VAL A 345 -12.81 -13.10 29.82
C VAL A 345 -11.32 -12.78 29.82
N LYS A 346 -10.58 -13.36 30.76
CA LYS A 346 -9.11 -13.30 30.74
C LYS A 346 -8.50 -14.68 30.49
N CYS A 347 -7.35 -14.66 29.80
CA CYS A 347 -6.47 -15.79 29.57
C CYS A 347 -5.07 -15.43 30.07
N SER A 348 -4.64 -15.96 31.21
CA SER A 348 -3.39 -15.52 31.85
C SER A 348 -2.52 -16.68 32.28
N GLY A 349 -1.19 -16.50 32.16
CA GLY A 349 -0.17 -17.34 32.83
C GLY A 349 0.23 -16.71 34.16
N LYS A 350 0.21 -17.50 35.23
CA LYS A 350 0.53 -17.01 36.58
C LYS A 350 2.00 -17.26 36.96
N ASN A 351 2.63 -18.26 36.36
CA ASN A 351 3.98 -18.74 36.69
C ASN A 351 5.06 -18.31 35.70
N GLY A 352 4.78 -17.36 34.84
CA GLY A 352 5.75 -16.85 33.87
C GLY A 352 5.23 -16.82 32.43
N VAL A 353 6.17 -16.59 31.51
CA VAL A 353 5.83 -16.46 30.08
C VAL A 353 5.48 -17.80 29.44
N GLU A 354 6.12 -18.88 29.84
CA GLU A 354 5.84 -20.24 29.33
C GLU A 354 4.44 -20.71 29.76
N ASP A 355 4.05 -20.50 31.01
CA ASP A 355 2.71 -20.79 31.50
C ASP A 355 1.62 -19.99 30.75
N TRP A 356 1.98 -18.79 30.27
CA TRP A 356 1.10 -18.02 29.41
C TRP A 356 0.96 -18.62 28.01
N TYR A 357 2.06 -19.14 27.42
CA TYR A 357 2.00 -19.85 26.13
C TYR A 357 1.10 -21.06 26.21
N ASP A 358 1.25 -21.86 27.28
CA ASP A 358 0.40 -23.02 27.54
C ASP A 358 -1.07 -22.61 27.71
N SER A 359 -1.34 -21.53 28.46
CA SER A 359 -2.71 -21.03 28.67
C SER A 359 -3.37 -20.56 27.36
N VAL A 360 -2.61 -19.91 26.46
CA VAL A 360 -3.12 -19.49 25.14
C VAL A 360 -3.40 -20.70 24.26
N TYR A 361 -2.50 -21.69 24.25
CA TYR A 361 -2.67 -22.93 23.51
C TYR A 361 -3.91 -23.70 24.01
N ASP A 362 -4.01 -23.93 25.32
CA ASP A 362 -5.13 -24.63 25.93
C ASP A 362 -6.47 -23.95 25.65
N PHE A 363 -6.50 -22.62 25.71
CA PHE A 363 -7.68 -21.84 25.35
C PHE A 363 -8.13 -22.10 23.92
N VAL A 364 -7.22 -21.94 22.96
CA VAL A 364 -7.54 -22.11 21.52
C VAL A 364 -7.96 -23.56 21.22
N ILE A 365 -7.23 -24.53 21.77
CA ILE A 365 -7.53 -25.95 21.55
C ILE A 365 -8.85 -26.34 22.22
N SER A 366 -9.17 -25.79 23.39
CA SER A 366 -10.45 -26.05 24.05
C SER A 366 -11.62 -25.56 23.20
N LEU A 367 -11.55 -24.37 22.64
CA LEU A 367 -12.57 -23.85 21.74
C LEU A 367 -12.73 -24.73 20.49
N LYS A 368 -11.61 -25.24 19.94
CA LYS A 368 -11.62 -26.12 18.77
C LYS A 368 -12.23 -27.48 19.07
N HIS A 369 -11.85 -28.12 20.18
CA HIS A 369 -12.38 -29.42 20.60
C HIS A 369 -13.84 -29.37 20.98
N GLN A 370 -14.29 -28.27 21.57
CA GLN A 370 -15.70 -28.05 21.92
C GLN A 370 -16.54 -27.66 20.68
N GLY A 371 -15.93 -27.45 19.51
CA GLY A 371 -16.61 -27.06 18.29
C GLY A 371 -17.10 -25.60 18.28
N VAL A 372 -16.66 -24.78 19.22
CA VAL A 372 -16.99 -23.36 19.32
C VAL A 372 -16.37 -22.61 18.13
N ILE A 373 -15.08 -22.82 17.84
CA ILE A 373 -14.46 -22.38 16.59
C ILE A 373 -14.48 -23.51 15.55
N LYS A 374 -14.94 -23.17 14.35
CA LYS A 374 -14.93 -24.07 13.18
C LYS A 374 -13.61 -24.01 12.44
N ASP A 375 -13.03 -22.81 12.38
CA ASP A 375 -11.76 -22.52 11.73
C ASP A 375 -10.90 -21.65 12.65
N TYR A 376 -9.57 -21.82 12.61
CA TYR A 376 -8.64 -20.99 13.39
C TYR A 376 -8.67 -19.52 13.01
N ASN A 377 -9.08 -19.17 11.77
CA ASN A 377 -9.21 -17.78 11.33
C ASN A 377 -10.28 -16.97 12.11
N GLN A 378 -11.15 -17.66 12.88
CA GLN A 378 -12.10 -16.98 13.77
C GLN A 378 -11.40 -16.35 14.99
N VAL A 379 -10.11 -16.63 15.23
CA VAL A 379 -9.33 -16.09 16.34
C VAL A 379 -8.29 -15.09 15.82
N ALA A 380 -8.31 -13.89 16.37
CA ALA A 380 -7.26 -12.88 16.13
C ALA A 380 -6.55 -12.53 17.44
N PHE A 381 -5.23 -12.46 17.37
CA PHE A 381 -4.37 -12.04 18.48
C PHE A 381 -3.85 -10.63 18.19
N LEU A 382 -4.29 -9.65 18.97
CA LEU A 382 -3.95 -8.24 18.81
C LEU A 382 -2.91 -7.80 19.83
N CYS A 383 -1.79 -7.26 19.34
CA CYS A 383 -0.72 -6.76 20.19
C CYS A 383 -0.27 -5.36 19.76
N LYS A 384 0.49 -4.70 20.61
CA LYS A 384 1.09 -3.40 20.26
C LYS A 384 2.20 -3.53 19.21
N SER A 385 2.92 -4.66 19.22
CA SER A 385 3.98 -4.97 18.27
C SER A 385 4.10 -6.48 18.11
N VAL A 386 4.00 -6.95 16.88
CA VAL A 386 4.24 -8.36 16.52
C VAL A 386 5.74 -8.71 16.47
N LYS A 387 6.61 -7.69 16.56
CA LYS A 387 8.08 -7.83 16.59
C LYS A 387 8.64 -8.01 18.02
N ASN A 388 7.78 -8.15 19.00
CA ASN A 388 8.20 -8.40 20.38
C ASN A 388 8.60 -9.88 20.54
N ASP A 389 9.77 -10.15 21.12
CA ASP A 389 10.30 -11.52 21.31
C ASP A 389 9.29 -12.47 21.94
N LYS A 390 8.49 -12.02 22.91
CA LYS A 390 7.47 -12.87 23.55
C LYS A 390 6.35 -13.25 22.58
N VAL A 391 5.96 -12.34 21.69
CA VAL A 391 4.95 -12.61 20.67
C VAL A 391 5.52 -13.53 19.60
N ILE A 392 6.75 -13.31 19.16
CA ILE A 392 7.47 -14.17 18.20
C ILE A 392 7.61 -15.58 18.78
N ASN A 393 8.03 -15.70 20.03
CA ASN A 393 8.15 -17.00 20.70
C ASN A 393 6.80 -17.71 20.88
N LEU A 394 5.71 -16.97 21.16
CA LEU A 394 4.36 -17.52 21.19
C LEU A 394 3.94 -18.05 19.81
N ILE A 395 4.21 -17.30 18.75
CA ILE A 395 3.92 -17.74 17.37
C ILE A 395 4.68 -19.04 17.06
N GLN A 396 5.97 -19.09 17.35
CA GLN A 396 6.79 -20.29 17.13
C GLN A 396 6.31 -21.48 17.98
N TYR A 397 5.90 -21.22 19.22
CA TYR A 397 5.34 -22.23 20.10
C TYR A 397 4.03 -22.82 19.51
N LEU A 398 3.10 -21.98 19.06
CA LEU A 398 1.85 -22.43 18.44
C LEU A 398 2.10 -23.20 17.13
N GLU A 399 3.02 -22.75 16.28
CA GLU A 399 3.40 -23.45 15.06
C GLU A 399 4.05 -24.82 15.38
N ALA A 400 4.88 -24.92 16.41
CA ALA A 400 5.47 -26.19 16.88
C ALA A 400 4.40 -27.16 17.41
N MET A 401 3.28 -26.63 17.93
CA MET A 401 2.12 -27.40 18.39
C MET A 401 1.10 -27.65 17.26
N ASN A 402 1.47 -27.46 15.99
CA ASN A 402 0.65 -27.64 14.79
C ASN A 402 -0.57 -26.72 14.70
N ILE A 403 -0.51 -25.55 15.26
CA ILE A 403 -1.48 -24.47 15.03
C ILE A 403 -0.85 -23.46 14.08
N PRO A 404 -1.27 -23.40 12.81
CA PRO A 404 -0.72 -22.46 11.85
C PRO A 404 -1.05 -21.01 12.26
N VAL A 405 -0.05 -20.12 12.09
CA VAL A 405 -0.19 -18.70 12.43
C VAL A 405 0.05 -17.84 11.18
N TYR A 406 -0.81 -16.86 10.99
CA TYR A 406 -0.67 -15.82 9.97
C TYR A 406 -0.23 -14.52 10.63
N SER A 407 1.02 -14.11 10.40
CA SER A 407 1.59 -12.88 10.96
C SER A 407 2.64 -12.28 10.01
N PRO A 408 2.22 -11.73 8.86
CA PRO A 408 3.15 -11.34 7.79
C PRO A 408 4.16 -10.25 8.21
N ARG A 409 3.82 -9.43 9.22
CA ARG A 409 4.69 -8.32 9.67
C ARG A 409 5.51 -8.62 10.94
N SER A 410 5.65 -9.90 11.31
CA SER A 410 6.36 -10.33 12.52
C SER A 410 7.88 -10.46 12.37
N GLU A 411 8.47 -10.04 11.27
CA GLU A 411 9.91 -10.23 10.96
C GLU A 411 10.36 -11.69 10.83
N MET A 412 9.43 -12.62 10.63
CA MET A 412 9.74 -14.03 10.50
C MET A 412 10.28 -14.42 9.12
N PHE A 413 10.27 -13.51 8.14
CA PHE A 413 10.74 -13.76 6.76
C PHE A 413 12.12 -14.43 6.74
N PHE A 414 13.08 -13.90 7.49
CA PHE A 414 14.44 -14.43 7.56
C PHE A 414 14.57 -15.73 8.40
N THR A 415 13.55 -16.09 9.17
CA THR A 415 13.56 -17.35 9.92
C THR A 415 13.03 -18.52 9.11
N ARG A 416 12.38 -18.26 7.98
CA ARG A 416 11.75 -19.26 7.12
C ARG A 416 12.80 -20.13 6.42
N PRO A 417 12.60 -21.46 6.35
CA PRO A 417 13.58 -22.40 5.79
C PRO A 417 13.90 -22.10 4.32
N GLU A 418 12.89 -21.85 3.47
CA GLU A 418 13.06 -21.55 2.05
C GLU A 418 13.95 -20.30 1.83
N VAL A 419 13.82 -19.28 2.69
CA VAL A 419 14.61 -18.05 2.62
C VAL A 419 16.07 -18.31 3.03
N LYS A 420 16.29 -19.03 4.14
CA LYS A 420 17.63 -19.40 4.62
C LYS A 420 18.39 -20.23 3.59
N GLU A 421 17.73 -21.23 3.04
CA GLU A 421 18.29 -22.15 2.07
C GLU A 421 18.71 -21.44 0.77
N ILE A 422 17.85 -20.58 0.24
CA ILE A 422 18.16 -19.82 -0.97
C ILE A 422 19.26 -18.79 -0.71
N LEU A 423 19.20 -18.04 0.38
CA LEU A 423 20.25 -17.08 0.72
C LEU A 423 21.59 -17.79 0.94
N GLY A 424 21.60 -18.94 1.59
CA GLY A 424 22.79 -19.76 1.77
C GLY A 424 23.38 -20.23 0.43
N CYS A 425 22.55 -20.71 -0.50
CA CYS A 425 22.98 -21.07 -1.84
C CYS A 425 23.54 -19.86 -2.61
N LEU A 426 22.87 -18.72 -2.56
CA LEU A 426 23.34 -17.47 -3.18
C LEU A 426 24.70 -17.04 -2.62
N ILE A 427 24.88 -17.03 -1.30
CA ILE A 427 26.17 -16.70 -0.66
C ILE A 427 27.28 -17.62 -1.16
N MET A 428 27.02 -18.94 -1.22
CA MET A 428 28.00 -19.93 -1.64
C MET A 428 28.35 -19.84 -3.14
N CYS A 429 27.48 -19.29 -3.99
CA CYS A 429 27.79 -19.05 -5.40
C CYS A 429 28.92 -18.03 -5.63
N PHE A 430 29.27 -17.21 -4.65
CA PHE A 430 30.33 -16.20 -4.75
C PHE A 430 31.56 -16.57 -3.91
N PRO A 431 32.55 -17.24 -4.49
CA PRO A 431 33.68 -17.85 -3.73
C PRO A 431 34.48 -16.84 -2.91
N ASN A 432 34.72 -15.64 -3.44
CA ASN A 432 35.47 -14.59 -2.72
C ASN A 432 34.69 -14.11 -1.50
N TYR A 433 33.39 -13.85 -1.65
CA TYR A 433 32.53 -13.42 -0.54
C TYR A 433 32.40 -14.54 0.51
N PHE A 434 32.15 -15.75 0.07
CA PHE A 434 32.01 -16.92 0.94
C PHE A 434 33.28 -17.21 1.76
N LEU A 435 34.49 -17.09 1.14
CA LEU A 435 35.76 -17.25 1.83
C LEU A 435 35.95 -16.18 2.92
N ARG A 436 35.63 -14.92 2.60
CA ARG A 436 35.70 -13.80 3.56
C ARG A 436 34.71 -13.96 4.71
N LEU A 437 33.52 -14.46 4.44
CA LEU A 437 32.52 -14.76 5.47
C LEU A 437 33.02 -15.82 6.45
N LYS A 438 33.76 -16.84 5.98
CA LYS A 438 34.38 -17.90 6.81
C LYS A 438 35.54 -17.40 7.67
N THR A 439 36.33 -16.46 7.19
CA THR A 439 37.54 -15.97 7.86
C THR A 439 37.27 -14.87 8.90
N GLU A 440 36.03 -14.62 9.26
CA GLU A 440 35.61 -13.69 10.31
C GLU A 440 35.97 -12.20 10.08
N SER A 441 36.45 -11.83 8.89
CA SER A 441 36.85 -10.44 8.60
C SER A 441 35.72 -9.41 8.76
N PHE A 442 34.48 -9.85 8.84
CA PHE A 442 33.27 -9.00 8.94
C PHE A 442 32.61 -8.99 10.33
N THR A 443 33.07 -9.80 11.26
CA THR A 443 32.34 -10.19 12.49
C THR A 443 32.09 -9.03 13.46
N TYR A 444 32.97 -8.02 13.45
CA TYR A 444 32.94 -6.97 14.48
C TYR A 444 31.86 -5.90 14.29
N SER A 445 31.40 -5.66 13.06
CA SER A 445 30.47 -4.57 12.77
C SER A 445 28.98 -4.98 12.87
N TYR A 446 28.66 -6.24 12.54
CA TYR A 446 27.27 -6.73 12.49
C TYR A 446 27.21 -8.23 12.86
N PRO A 447 27.44 -8.57 14.13
CA PRO A 447 27.62 -9.96 14.55
C PRO A 447 26.39 -10.83 14.31
N ASP A 448 25.18 -10.31 14.51
CA ASP A 448 23.93 -11.07 14.34
C ASP A 448 23.67 -11.46 12.89
N LEU A 449 23.87 -10.54 11.94
CA LEU A 449 23.70 -10.82 10.51
C LEU A 449 24.72 -11.85 10.03
N TYR A 450 25.98 -11.74 10.45
CA TYR A 450 27.02 -12.70 10.01
C TYR A 450 26.86 -14.06 10.67
N ARG A 451 26.36 -14.10 11.92
CA ARG A 451 26.00 -15.36 12.57
C ARG A 451 24.85 -16.03 11.78
N TYR A 452 23.80 -15.27 11.43
CA TYR A 452 22.70 -15.75 10.61
C TYR A 452 23.17 -16.32 9.27
N TYR A 453 24.05 -15.61 8.56
CA TYR A 453 24.59 -16.12 7.30
C TYR A 453 25.39 -17.40 7.44
N ARG A 454 26.29 -17.50 8.45
CA ARG A 454 27.16 -18.66 8.64
C ARG A 454 26.41 -19.86 9.20
N GLU A 455 25.70 -19.65 10.30
CA GLU A 455 25.20 -20.74 11.14
C GLU A 455 23.79 -21.18 10.71
N GLU A 456 23.03 -20.31 10.03
CA GLU A 456 21.69 -20.65 9.58
C GLU A 456 21.63 -20.85 8.06
N CYS A 457 22.03 -19.84 7.27
CA CYS A 457 21.89 -19.93 5.81
C CYS A 457 22.89 -20.89 5.17
N VAL A 458 24.19 -20.70 5.42
CA VAL A 458 25.23 -21.51 4.78
C VAL A 458 25.18 -22.98 5.25
N GLU A 459 24.89 -23.24 6.52
CA GLU A 459 24.71 -24.62 6.99
C GLU A 459 23.52 -25.30 6.34
N ALA A 460 22.37 -24.61 6.19
CA ALA A 460 21.21 -25.15 5.50
C ALA A 460 21.56 -25.50 4.04
N ALA A 461 22.15 -24.55 3.31
CA ALA A 461 22.56 -24.74 1.93
C ALA A 461 23.56 -25.89 1.75
N GLN A 462 24.55 -26.02 2.64
CA GLN A 462 25.53 -27.12 2.61
C GLN A 462 24.87 -28.48 2.80
N LYS A 463 23.89 -28.58 3.70
CA LYS A 463 23.09 -29.81 3.90
C LYS A 463 22.35 -30.20 2.62
N LEU A 464 21.68 -29.20 1.96
CA LEU A 464 20.96 -29.42 0.72
C LEU A 464 21.86 -29.81 -0.44
N ILE A 465 22.93 -29.08 -0.69
CA ILE A 465 23.91 -29.40 -1.76
C ILE A 465 24.49 -30.79 -1.58
N LYS A 466 24.73 -31.23 -0.32
CA LYS A 466 25.20 -32.58 -0.04
C LYS A 466 24.15 -33.65 -0.29
N ALA A 467 22.89 -33.35 -0.03
CA ALA A 467 21.78 -34.28 -0.18
C ALA A 467 21.36 -34.48 -1.63
N HIS A 468 21.43 -33.42 -2.48
CA HIS A 468 20.92 -33.41 -3.86
C HIS A 468 22.07 -33.37 -4.89
N LYS A 469 22.25 -34.45 -5.63
CA LYS A 469 23.39 -34.62 -6.58
C LYS A 469 23.35 -33.60 -7.74
N ASP A 470 22.17 -33.31 -8.27
CA ASP A 470 22.03 -32.40 -9.42
C ASP A 470 22.29 -30.95 -8.99
N LEU A 471 21.76 -30.54 -7.84
CA LEU A 471 22.05 -29.25 -7.21
C LEU A 471 23.57 -29.10 -6.94
N LYS A 472 24.22 -30.16 -6.46
CA LYS A 472 25.68 -30.18 -6.23
C LYS A 472 26.45 -29.96 -7.53
N LYS A 473 26.10 -30.66 -8.60
CA LYS A 473 26.74 -30.52 -9.90
C LYS A 473 26.56 -29.10 -10.48
N TRP A 474 25.35 -28.54 -10.38
CA TRP A 474 25.09 -27.16 -10.77
C TRP A 474 25.93 -26.18 -9.96
N TYR A 475 25.96 -26.31 -8.62
CA TYR A 475 26.75 -25.47 -7.73
C TYR A 475 28.23 -25.50 -8.09
N GLU A 476 28.81 -26.69 -8.34
CA GLU A 476 30.23 -26.84 -8.72
C GLU A 476 30.55 -26.13 -10.06
N ASN A 477 29.58 -26.11 -10.99
CA ASN A 477 29.70 -25.37 -12.24
C ASN A 477 29.68 -23.85 -12.03
N ILE A 478 28.70 -23.34 -11.26
CA ILE A 478 28.60 -21.91 -10.92
C ILE A 478 29.88 -21.46 -10.19
N LEU A 479 30.32 -22.22 -9.20
CA LEU A 479 31.56 -21.92 -8.45
C LEU A 479 32.78 -21.81 -9.37
N ARG A 480 32.94 -22.74 -10.32
CA ARG A 480 34.03 -22.70 -11.32
C ARG A 480 33.92 -21.46 -12.21
N ASN A 481 32.74 -21.17 -12.71
CA ASN A 481 32.50 -20.00 -13.56
C ASN A 481 32.83 -18.69 -12.84
N HIS A 482 32.32 -18.51 -11.61
CA HIS A 482 32.56 -17.31 -10.82
C HIS A 482 34.00 -17.17 -10.29
N SER A 483 34.71 -18.28 -10.13
CA SER A 483 36.13 -18.26 -9.69
C SER A 483 37.07 -17.85 -10.81
N GLN A 484 36.71 -18.04 -12.07
CA GLN A 484 37.56 -17.83 -13.26
C GLN A 484 36.79 -17.09 -14.37
N LEU A 485 36.00 -16.08 -13.98
CA LEU A 485 35.16 -15.33 -14.91
C LEU A 485 36.02 -14.61 -15.95
N LYS A 486 35.94 -15.04 -17.22
CA LYS A 486 36.66 -14.44 -18.36
C LYS A 486 35.78 -13.67 -19.31
N SER A 487 34.47 -13.89 -19.24
CA SER A 487 33.45 -13.21 -20.02
C SER A 487 32.26 -12.91 -19.11
N ASN A 488 31.46 -11.93 -19.46
CA ASN A 488 30.22 -11.64 -18.72
C ASN A 488 29.33 -12.89 -18.71
N THR A 489 28.61 -13.07 -17.60
CA THR A 489 27.50 -14.03 -17.54
C THR A 489 26.31 -13.50 -18.35
N ASP A 490 25.32 -14.34 -18.60
CA ASP A 490 24.01 -13.98 -19.13
C ASP A 490 22.93 -13.85 -18.03
N TYR A 491 23.35 -13.79 -16.78
CA TYR A 491 22.48 -13.69 -15.59
C TYR A 491 23.08 -12.79 -14.52
N ALA A 492 22.21 -12.32 -13.62
CA ALA A 492 22.59 -11.70 -12.37
C ALA A 492 22.00 -12.51 -11.18
N PHE A 493 21.71 -11.91 -10.02
CA PHE A 493 21.19 -12.61 -8.84
C PHE A 493 19.82 -13.28 -9.07
N THR A 494 18.90 -12.58 -9.75
CA THR A 494 17.58 -13.14 -10.09
C THR A 494 17.70 -14.36 -10.99
N GLY A 495 18.65 -14.34 -11.94
CA GLY A 495 18.92 -15.49 -12.79
C GLY A 495 19.46 -16.70 -12.00
N ILE A 496 20.31 -16.49 -11.00
CA ILE A 496 20.76 -17.57 -10.11
C ILE A 496 19.57 -18.13 -9.31
N LEU A 497 18.70 -17.25 -8.78
CA LEU A 497 17.50 -17.69 -8.07
C LEU A 497 16.62 -18.59 -8.96
N TYR A 498 16.33 -18.18 -10.20
CA TYR A 498 15.48 -18.96 -11.10
C TYR A 498 16.11 -20.29 -11.50
N GLN A 499 17.43 -20.36 -11.65
CA GLN A 499 18.12 -21.63 -11.85
C GLN A 499 18.01 -22.54 -10.61
N LEU A 500 18.06 -21.99 -9.39
CA LEU A 500 17.85 -22.77 -8.15
C LEU A 500 16.47 -23.41 -8.08
N LEU A 501 15.42 -22.74 -8.58
CA LEU A 501 14.06 -23.25 -8.57
C LEU A 501 13.85 -24.50 -9.46
N GLU A 502 14.82 -24.86 -10.29
CA GLU A 502 14.77 -26.11 -11.08
C GLU A 502 15.11 -27.35 -10.23
N PHE A 503 15.72 -27.18 -9.05
CA PHE A 503 16.21 -28.26 -8.20
C PHE A 503 15.35 -28.47 -6.96
N GLU A 504 15.29 -29.72 -6.47
CA GLU A 504 14.72 -30.01 -5.16
C GLU A 504 15.67 -29.53 -4.02
N PRO A 505 15.14 -29.00 -2.92
CA PRO A 505 13.72 -28.89 -2.56
C PRO A 505 13.02 -27.62 -3.10
N PHE A 506 13.73 -26.69 -3.74
CA PHE A 506 13.20 -25.40 -4.18
C PHE A 506 12.03 -25.53 -5.15
N ARG A 507 12.11 -26.52 -6.04
CA ARG A 507 11.03 -26.89 -6.95
C ARG A 507 9.76 -27.28 -6.20
N GLY A 508 9.91 -28.00 -5.08
CA GLY A 508 8.81 -28.38 -4.20
C GLY A 508 8.12 -27.18 -3.55
N TYR A 509 8.88 -26.15 -3.18
CA TYR A 509 8.30 -24.92 -2.58
C TYR A 509 7.39 -24.14 -3.54
N VAL A 510 7.69 -24.14 -4.84
CA VAL A 510 6.91 -23.43 -5.87
C VAL A 510 5.96 -24.34 -6.63
N GLY A 511 6.06 -25.66 -6.42
CA GLY A 511 5.17 -26.65 -7.01
C GLY A 511 3.78 -26.61 -6.38
N ILE A 512 2.75 -26.94 -7.16
CA ILE A 512 1.41 -27.17 -6.64
C ILE A 512 1.21 -28.68 -6.51
N ASP A 513 0.95 -29.15 -5.32
CA ASP A 513 0.38 -30.47 -5.13
C ASP A 513 -1.15 -30.37 -5.21
N ILE A 514 -1.68 -30.63 -6.40
CA ILE A 514 -3.14 -30.62 -6.69
C ILE A 514 -3.86 -31.74 -5.89
N GLY A 515 -3.12 -32.71 -5.35
CA GLY A 515 -3.70 -33.86 -4.64
C GLY A 515 -4.06 -33.60 -3.18
N SER A 516 -3.50 -32.59 -2.54
CA SER A 516 -3.65 -32.33 -1.08
C SER A 516 -4.73 -31.29 -0.70
N GLY A 517 -5.36 -30.65 -1.65
CA GLY A 517 -6.55 -29.80 -1.48
C GLY A 517 -6.33 -28.36 -0.98
N VAL A 518 -5.44 -28.12 -0.04
CA VAL A 518 -5.05 -26.76 0.41
C VAL A 518 -3.54 -26.65 0.34
N THR A 519 -3.05 -25.93 -0.65
CA THR A 519 -1.63 -25.68 -0.80
C THR A 519 -1.23 -24.48 0.06
N ASP A 520 -0.28 -24.67 0.97
CA ASP A 520 0.40 -23.57 1.64
C ASP A 520 1.31 -22.86 0.63
N GLU A 521 0.80 -21.77 0.01
CA GLU A 521 1.57 -20.97 -0.94
C GLU A 521 2.60 -20.06 -0.26
N ARG A 522 2.70 -20.05 1.07
CA ARG A 522 3.55 -19.13 1.82
C ARG A 522 5.02 -19.21 1.39
N ALA A 523 5.56 -20.41 1.23
CA ALA A 523 6.93 -20.61 0.79
C ALA A 523 7.17 -20.03 -0.62
N ALA A 524 6.27 -20.31 -1.57
CA ALA A 524 6.35 -19.76 -2.92
C ALA A 524 6.27 -18.23 -2.92
N ARG A 525 5.39 -17.66 -2.10
CA ARG A 525 5.24 -16.21 -1.94
C ARG A 525 6.46 -15.55 -1.29
N ASN A 526 7.07 -16.18 -0.28
CA ASN A 526 8.32 -15.69 0.31
C ASN A 526 9.47 -15.72 -0.70
N ILE A 527 9.56 -16.74 -1.55
CA ILE A 527 10.54 -16.79 -2.64
C ILE A 527 10.25 -15.69 -3.68
N SER A 528 9.00 -15.40 -3.97
CA SER A 528 8.65 -14.30 -4.88
C SER A 528 9.06 -12.94 -4.32
N ILE A 529 8.88 -12.70 -3.02
CA ILE A 529 9.40 -11.51 -2.34
C ILE A 529 10.92 -11.43 -2.46
N LEU A 530 11.62 -12.55 -2.26
CA LEU A 530 13.07 -12.58 -2.46
C LEU A 530 13.46 -12.26 -3.91
N SER A 531 12.70 -12.75 -4.90
CA SER A 531 12.93 -12.39 -6.30
C SER A 531 12.76 -10.88 -6.55
N ALA A 532 11.76 -10.26 -5.92
CA ALA A 532 11.55 -8.82 -6.00
C ALA A 532 12.69 -8.02 -5.32
N VAL A 533 13.18 -8.50 -4.19
CA VAL A 533 14.35 -7.91 -3.49
C VAL A 533 15.59 -7.96 -4.38
N LEU A 534 15.87 -9.11 -5.02
CA LEU A 534 16.99 -9.27 -5.94
C LEU A 534 16.86 -8.35 -7.17
N GLY A 535 15.72 -8.36 -7.82
CA GLY A 535 15.46 -7.52 -8.99
C GLY A 535 15.52 -6.02 -8.67
N LYS A 536 15.04 -5.63 -7.50
CA LYS A 536 15.14 -4.23 -7.02
C LYS A 536 16.60 -3.84 -6.75
N TYR A 537 17.39 -4.71 -6.13
CA TYR A 537 18.82 -4.48 -5.95
C TYR A 537 19.56 -4.36 -7.29
N GLU A 538 19.33 -5.29 -8.22
CA GLU A 538 19.91 -5.26 -9.57
C GLU A 538 19.62 -3.94 -10.29
N TYR A 539 18.37 -3.47 -10.19
CA TYR A 539 17.96 -2.19 -10.75
C TYR A 539 18.69 -1.00 -10.11
N LEU A 540 18.68 -0.90 -8.77
CA LEU A 540 19.27 0.22 -8.03
C LEU A 540 20.79 0.30 -8.20
N HIS A 541 21.47 -0.85 -8.36
CA HIS A 541 22.92 -0.94 -8.47
C HIS A 541 23.42 -1.22 -9.90
N ARG A 542 22.51 -1.25 -10.89
CA ARG A 542 22.82 -1.49 -12.30
C ARG A 542 23.59 -2.78 -12.53
N VAL A 543 23.16 -3.86 -11.88
CA VAL A 543 23.73 -5.19 -12.01
C VAL A 543 22.88 -6.03 -12.96
N GLU A 544 23.14 -5.93 -14.26
CA GLU A 544 22.41 -6.72 -15.27
C GLU A 544 23.03 -8.11 -15.46
N VAL A 545 24.35 -8.19 -15.35
CA VAL A 545 25.14 -9.42 -15.49
C VAL A 545 26.35 -9.38 -14.56
N PHE A 546 26.93 -10.53 -14.25
CA PHE A 546 28.24 -10.56 -13.57
C PHE A 546 29.36 -10.46 -14.57
N SER A 547 30.36 -9.66 -14.21
CA SER A 547 31.56 -9.39 -15.00
C SER A 547 32.78 -9.40 -14.08
N GLU A 548 34.00 -9.40 -14.64
CA GLU A 548 35.22 -9.25 -13.86
C GLU A 548 35.21 -8.01 -12.95
N LYS A 549 34.50 -6.94 -13.35
CA LYS A 549 34.45 -5.68 -12.62
C LYS A 549 33.55 -5.72 -11.39
N ASN A 550 32.47 -6.52 -11.40
CA ASN A 550 31.44 -6.49 -10.36
C ASN A 550 31.26 -7.81 -9.59
N ILE A 551 31.83 -8.93 -10.05
CA ILE A 551 31.67 -10.25 -9.43
C ILE A 551 32.12 -10.31 -7.96
N ILE A 552 32.97 -9.39 -7.52
CA ILE A 552 33.41 -9.27 -6.13
C ILE A 552 32.58 -8.21 -5.39
N SER A 553 32.43 -7.03 -5.96
CA SER A 553 31.81 -5.89 -5.28
C SER A 553 30.29 -6.01 -5.18
N ALA A 554 29.61 -6.53 -6.21
CA ALA A 554 28.16 -6.64 -6.18
C ALA A 554 27.63 -7.54 -5.05
N PRO A 555 28.20 -8.77 -4.80
CA PRO A 555 27.79 -9.57 -3.65
C PRO A 555 28.11 -8.91 -2.30
N GLU A 556 29.24 -8.20 -2.18
CA GLU A 556 29.58 -7.48 -0.95
C GLU A 556 28.59 -6.38 -0.64
N ILE A 557 28.21 -5.56 -1.62
CA ILE A 557 27.22 -4.50 -1.46
C ILE A 557 25.85 -5.13 -1.15
N PHE A 558 25.47 -6.19 -1.87
CA PHE A 558 24.20 -6.86 -1.67
C PHE A 558 24.06 -7.41 -0.24
N PHE A 559 24.97 -8.30 0.18
CA PHE A 559 24.85 -8.99 1.46
C PHE A 559 25.21 -8.10 2.67
N ASN A 560 26.26 -7.25 2.55
CA ASN A 560 26.74 -6.49 3.70
C ASN A 560 26.00 -5.15 3.90
N MET A 561 25.35 -4.63 2.89
CA MET A 561 24.67 -3.34 2.95
C MET A 561 23.16 -3.48 2.69
N TYR A 562 22.77 -3.90 1.49
CA TYR A 562 21.37 -3.92 1.09
C TYR A 562 20.54 -4.92 1.92
N MET A 563 20.96 -6.18 1.96
CA MET A 563 20.30 -7.23 2.77
C MET A 563 20.34 -6.94 4.26
N ARG A 564 21.41 -6.30 4.76
CA ARG A 564 21.46 -5.87 6.16
C ARG A 564 20.34 -4.92 6.51
N PHE A 565 20.05 -3.94 5.67
CA PHE A 565 18.98 -2.99 5.93
C PHE A 565 17.60 -3.64 5.91
N LEU A 566 17.43 -4.66 5.08
CA LEU A 566 16.23 -5.49 5.07
C LEU A 566 16.12 -6.36 6.33
N PHE A 567 17.24 -6.94 6.77
CA PHE A 567 17.32 -7.73 7.99
C PHE A 567 17.04 -6.88 9.25
N GLU A 568 17.40 -5.61 9.26
CA GLU A 568 17.09 -4.66 10.33
C GLU A 568 15.62 -4.16 10.32
N GLY A 569 14.71 -4.81 9.62
CA GLY A 569 13.27 -4.56 9.65
C GLY A 569 12.69 -3.90 8.38
N GLY A 570 13.39 -4.01 7.23
CA GLY A 570 12.95 -3.47 5.95
C GLY A 570 12.11 -4.42 5.08
N ILE A 571 11.76 -5.61 5.55
CA ILE A 571 11.03 -6.62 4.79
C ILE A 571 9.98 -7.33 5.64
N THR A 572 8.87 -7.71 5.01
CA THR A 572 7.78 -8.47 5.61
C THR A 572 7.48 -9.70 4.75
N GLU A 573 6.86 -10.72 5.33
CA GLU A 573 6.27 -11.81 4.55
C GLU A 573 5.14 -11.31 3.65
N TYR A 574 4.72 -12.14 2.71
CA TYR A 574 3.60 -11.81 1.83
C TYR A 574 2.31 -11.53 2.63
N GLU A 575 1.66 -10.44 2.31
CA GLU A 575 0.37 -10.04 2.87
C GLU A 575 -0.65 -9.97 1.72
N ASP A 576 -1.71 -10.76 1.80
CA ASP A 576 -2.78 -10.72 0.80
C ASP A 576 -3.78 -9.61 1.17
N ASP A 577 -3.91 -8.62 0.31
CA ASP A 577 -4.87 -7.52 0.51
C ASP A 577 -6.33 -8.00 0.49
N SER A 578 -6.62 -9.11 -0.19
CA SER A 578 -7.97 -9.66 -0.28
C SER A 578 -8.36 -10.52 0.92
N GLU A 579 -7.40 -10.98 1.73
CA GLU A 579 -7.65 -11.91 2.83
C GLU A 579 -6.86 -11.49 4.08
N TYR A 580 -7.54 -11.01 5.12
CA TYR A 580 -6.91 -10.60 6.39
C TYR A 580 -6.91 -11.70 7.46
N ALA A 581 -7.64 -12.78 7.23
CA ALA A 581 -7.75 -13.92 8.13
C ALA A 581 -7.86 -15.22 7.30
N PRO A 582 -6.72 -15.73 6.77
CA PRO A 582 -6.73 -16.93 5.94
C PRO A 582 -7.23 -18.14 6.72
N SER A 583 -8.00 -18.99 6.05
CA SER A 583 -8.54 -20.22 6.62
C SER A 583 -7.43 -21.13 7.13
N GLY A 584 -7.66 -21.76 8.26
CA GLY A 584 -6.72 -22.69 8.92
C GLY A 584 -5.67 -22.02 9.80
N CYS A 585 -5.56 -20.69 9.83
CA CYS A 585 -4.54 -19.97 10.60
C CYS A 585 -5.14 -19.03 11.65
N ILE A 586 -4.45 -18.86 12.79
CA ILE A 586 -4.73 -17.76 13.74
C ILE A 586 -4.05 -16.51 13.22
N SER A 587 -4.76 -15.38 13.19
CA SER A 587 -4.20 -14.10 12.77
C SER A 587 -3.52 -13.37 13.92
N PHE A 588 -2.22 -13.09 13.79
CA PHE A 588 -1.46 -12.23 14.72
C PHE A 588 -1.16 -10.90 14.04
N MET A 589 -1.60 -9.81 14.65
CA MET A 589 -1.41 -8.48 14.08
C MET A 589 -1.31 -7.39 15.14
N THR A 590 -0.83 -6.22 14.73
CA THR A 590 -0.87 -5.06 15.62
C THR A 590 -2.29 -4.50 15.72
N ILE A 591 -2.57 -3.82 16.83
CA ILE A 591 -3.86 -3.11 17.00
C ILE A 591 -4.09 -2.12 15.84
N HIS A 592 -3.04 -1.44 15.36
CA HIS A 592 -3.14 -0.53 14.21
C HIS A 592 -3.60 -1.24 12.92
N GLN A 593 -3.08 -2.44 12.65
CA GLN A 593 -3.47 -3.23 11.49
C GLN A 593 -4.91 -3.72 11.57
N SER A 594 -5.42 -4.00 12.78
CA SER A 594 -6.79 -4.49 12.98
C SER A 594 -7.87 -3.42 12.76
N LYS A 595 -7.47 -2.15 12.58
CA LYS A 595 -8.43 -1.08 12.31
C LYS A 595 -9.22 -1.37 11.03
N GLY A 596 -10.54 -1.19 11.09
CA GLY A 596 -11.47 -1.56 10.01
C GLY A 596 -11.87 -3.04 9.98
N MET A 597 -11.11 -3.93 10.63
CA MET A 597 -11.39 -5.38 10.67
C MET A 597 -12.31 -5.77 11.82
N GLU A 598 -12.81 -7.02 11.78
CA GLU A 598 -13.63 -7.62 12.85
C GLU A 598 -13.41 -9.13 12.91
N PHE A 599 -13.40 -9.68 14.11
CA PHE A 599 -13.15 -11.10 14.32
C PHE A 599 -14.12 -11.67 15.37
N PRO A 600 -14.55 -12.93 15.21
CA PRO A 600 -15.42 -13.59 16.20
C PRO A 600 -14.79 -13.62 17.60
N VAL A 601 -13.52 -14.00 17.71
CA VAL A 601 -12.74 -14.03 18.95
C VAL A 601 -11.53 -13.12 18.82
N VAL A 602 -11.39 -12.17 19.74
CA VAL A 602 -10.23 -11.28 19.81
C VAL A 602 -9.48 -11.47 21.11
N MET A 603 -8.23 -11.87 21.03
CA MET A 603 -7.30 -11.90 22.15
C MET A 603 -6.44 -10.64 22.12
N VAL A 604 -6.48 -9.86 23.19
CA VAL A 604 -5.70 -8.62 23.31
C VAL A 604 -4.56 -8.81 24.30
N ASP A 605 -3.34 -8.72 23.79
CA ASP A 605 -2.10 -8.73 24.59
C ASP A 605 -1.57 -7.30 24.82
N SER A 606 -0.33 -7.24 25.25
CA SER A 606 0.41 -6.01 25.57
C SER A 606 -0.17 -5.22 26.75
N LEU A 607 -0.81 -5.91 27.68
CA LEU A 607 -1.39 -5.32 28.90
C LEU A 607 -0.32 -4.80 29.88
N SER A 608 0.98 -5.02 29.61
CA SER A 608 2.11 -4.35 30.28
C SER A 608 2.33 -2.90 29.80
N ALA A 609 1.64 -2.49 28.73
CA ALA A 609 1.83 -1.18 28.13
C ALA A 609 1.47 -0.04 29.10
N VAL A 610 2.19 1.05 28.96
CA VAL A 610 1.94 2.31 29.67
C VAL A 610 1.97 3.48 28.68
N PRO A 611 1.23 4.57 28.94
CA PRO A 611 1.32 5.78 28.15
C PRO A 611 2.75 6.32 28.07
N ARG A 612 3.29 6.54 26.88
CA ARG A 612 4.67 7.01 26.67
C ARG A 612 4.66 8.30 25.85
N THR A 613 5.41 9.29 26.31
CA THR A 613 5.62 10.52 25.55
C THR A 613 6.61 10.24 24.42
N GLN A 614 6.27 10.67 23.24
CA GLN A 614 7.20 10.80 22.12
C GLN A 614 7.52 12.29 22.02
N SER A 615 8.70 12.71 22.47
CA SER A 615 9.17 14.10 22.40
C SER A 615 10.31 14.17 21.40
N ASP A 616 10.22 15.11 20.48
CA ASP A 616 11.26 15.44 19.51
C ASP A 616 11.49 16.95 19.56
N GLY A 617 12.53 17.35 20.32
CA GLY A 617 12.76 18.76 20.64
C GLY A 617 12.97 19.66 19.44
N VAL A 618 13.52 19.15 18.33
CA VAL A 618 13.75 19.93 17.10
C VAL A 618 12.42 20.22 16.40
N ILE A 619 11.60 19.20 16.21
CA ILE A 619 10.27 19.36 15.59
C ILE A 619 9.36 20.24 16.45
N GLU A 620 9.42 20.15 17.77
CA GLU A 620 8.59 20.96 18.66
C GLU A 620 8.82 22.47 18.54
N GLU A 621 10.06 22.90 18.27
CA GLU A 621 10.35 24.31 18.03
C GLU A 621 9.86 24.77 16.65
N ILE A 622 10.02 23.93 15.64
CA ILE A 622 9.52 24.20 14.29
C ILE A 622 7.98 24.26 14.29
N GLU A 623 7.33 23.31 14.96
CA GLU A 623 5.87 23.28 15.13
C GLU A 623 5.32 24.60 15.69
N LYS A 624 5.93 25.12 16.71
CA LYS A 624 5.48 26.38 17.34
C LYS A 624 5.54 27.61 16.44
N LYS A 625 6.47 27.64 15.47
CA LYS A 625 6.75 28.83 14.66
C LYS A 625 6.28 28.71 13.21
N TYR A 626 6.32 27.50 12.65
CA TYR A 626 6.19 27.27 11.21
C TYR A 626 5.04 26.36 10.83
N PHE A 627 4.45 25.60 11.77
CA PHE A 627 3.21 24.89 11.47
C PHE A 627 2.04 25.88 11.45
N HIS A 628 1.17 25.72 10.47
CA HIS A 628 0.04 26.66 10.28
C HIS A 628 -0.97 26.64 11.41
N ARG A 629 -0.97 25.57 12.22
CA ARG A 629 -1.88 25.43 13.36
C ARG A 629 -1.12 25.06 14.63
N PRO A 630 -1.44 25.70 15.79
CA PRO A 630 -0.84 25.33 17.07
C PRO A 630 -1.21 23.90 17.47
N ALA A 631 -0.48 23.30 18.40
CA ALA A 631 -0.84 22.01 18.96
C ALA A 631 -2.28 22.03 19.51
N PHE A 632 -3.10 21.06 19.14
CA PHE A 632 -4.51 20.99 19.50
C PHE A 632 -4.72 20.43 20.90
N GLU A 633 -4.21 19.25 21.15
CA GLU A 633 -4.30 18.58 22.44
C GLU A 633 -3.13 18.98 23.34
N ALA A 634 -3.37 19.01 24.65
CA ALA A 634 -2.32 19.30 25.62
C ALA A 634 -1.22 18.24 25.55
N LYS A 635 0.04 18.66 25.30
CA LYS A 635 1.19 17.76 25.08
C LYS A 635 1.38 16.72 26.18
N GLU A 636 1.06 17.10 27.42
CA GLU A 636 1.20 16.23 28.58
C GLU A 636 0.21 15.08 28.58
N ASP A 637 -0.96 15.29 27.96
CA ASP A 637 -2.10 14.38 27.98
C ASP A 637 -2.18 13.51 26.71
N ILE A 638 -1.59 13.94 25.58
CA ILE A 638 -1.59 13.22 24.29
C ILE A 638 -1.28 11.73 24.47
N LYS A 639 -0.24 11.39 25.25
CA LYS A 639 0.16 10.00 25.48
C LYS A 639 -0.93 9.14 26.12
N PHE A 640 -1.81 9.76 26.91
CA PHE A 640 -2.95 9.09 27.52
C PHE A 640 -4.07 8.94 26.49
N PHE A 641 -4.39 9.97 25.74
CA PHE A 641 -5.42 9.95 24.71
C PHE A 641 -5.12 8.90 23.64
N ASP A 642 -3.91 8.86 23.13
CA ASP A 642 -3.47 7.85 22.16
C ASP A 642 -3.51 6.44 22.76
N PHE A 643 -3.18 6.28 24.04
CA PHE A 643 -3.25 5.00 24.73
C PHE A 643 -4.68 4.49 24.85
N TRP A 644 -5.65 5.33 25.23
CA TRP A 644 -7.04 4.91 25.35
C TRP A 644 -7.68 4.65 24.00
N ARG A 645 -7.46 5.48 23.00
CA ARG A 645 -7.92 5.24 21.62
C ARG A 645 -7.40 3.93 21.06
N LEU A 646 -6.12 3.61 21.32
CA LEU A 646 -5.51 2.37 20.87
C LEU A 646 -6.24 1.14 21.41
N TYR A 647 -6.44 1.07 22.72
CA TYR A 647 -7.12 -0.08 23.33
C TYR A 647 -8.63 -0.10 23.10
N TYR A 648 -9.27 1.05 23.01
CA TYR A 648 -10.65 1.14 22.52
C TYR A 648 -10.80 0.49 21.14
N THR A 649 -9.90 0.80 20.24
CA THR A 649 -9.87 0.16 18.91
C THR A 649 -9.70 -1.34 19.04
N ALA A 650 -8.76 -1.83 19.85
CA ALA A 650 -8.53 -3.27 20.04
C ALA A 650 -9.77 -3.99 20.55
N PHE A 651 -10.39 -3.48 21.63
CA PHE A 651 -11.56 -4.09 22.26
C PHE A 651 -12.78 -4.12 21.34
N SER A 652 -12.94 -3.09 20.51
CA SER A 652 -14.05 -2.98 19.56
C SER A 652 -13.93 -3.86 18.30
N ARG A 653 -12.85 -4.65 18.16
CA ARG A 653 -12.69 -5.61 17.05
C ARG A 653 -13.45 -6.90 17.27
N ALA A 654 -13.74 -7.27 18.51
CA ALA A 654 -14.41 -8.50 18.87
C ALA A 654 -15.91 -8.48 18.49
N GLN A 655 -16.38 -9.55 17.86
CA GLN A 655 -17.80 -9.76 17.57
C GLN A 655 -18.49 -10.50 18.72
N ASN A 656 -17.95 -11.68 19.08
CA ASN A 656 -18.62 -12.60 20.01
C ASN A 656 -17.86 -12.80 21.33
N LEU A 657 -16.53 -12.78 21.33
CA LEU A 657 -15.72 -12.99 22.53
C LEU A 657 -14.48 -12.09 22.54
N LEU A 658 -14.32 -11.34 23.62
CA LEU A 658 -13.13 -10.55 23.90
C LEU A 658 -12.33 -11.22 25.02
N VAL A 659 -11.03 -11.44 24.79
CA VAL A 659 -10.11 -12.08 25.72
C VAL A 659 -8.95 -11.16 26.05
N LEU A 660 -8.78 -10.76 27.30
CA LEU A 660 -7.60 -10.04 27.75
C LEU A 660 -6.52 -11.06 28.15
N SER A 661 -5.38 -11.03 27.44
CA SER A 661 -4.36 -12.07 27.56
C SER A 661 -3.01 -11.50 28.00
N CYS A 662 -2.40 -12.04 29.04
CA CYS A 662 -1.04 -11.69 29.46
C CYS A 662 -0.45 -12.74 30.42
N TYR A 663 0.88 -12.74 30.60
CA TYR A 663 1.45 -13.36 31.78
C TYR A 663 1.37 -12.38 32.95
N GLU A 664 0.92 -12.85 34.12
CA GLU A 664 0.76 -12.02 35.31
C GLU A 664 2.13 -11.85 36.01
N LYS A 665 2.49 -10.62 36.31
CA LYS A 665 3.73 -10.28 37.01
C LYS A 665 3.52 -9.15 37.99
N ASN A 666 3.98 -9.35 39.21
CA ASN A 666 4.01 -8.32 40.25
C ASN A 666 5.38 -7.62 40.33
N GLY A 667 5.43 -6.42 40.88
CA GLY A 667 6.67 -5.66 41.10
C GLY A 667 7.15 -4.88 39.87
N ILE A 668 8.47 -4.86 39.62
CA ILE A 668 9.05 -4.12 38.50
C ILE A 668 8.62 -4.77 37.19
N GLY A 669 8.03 -3.97 36.29
CA GLY A 669 7.47 -4.46 35.03
C GLY A 669 6.14 -5.18 35.22
N ARG A 670 5.33 -4.73 36.18
CA ARG A 670 3.99 -5.28 36.48
C ARG A 670 3.15 -5.50 35.23
N THR A 671 2.52 -6.65 35.15
CA THR A 671 1.57 -7.02 34.09
C THR A 671 0.36 -7.72 34.73
N PRO A 672 -0.88 -7.28 34.47
CA PRO A 672 -1.23 -6.08 33.72
C PRO A 672 -0.75 -4.79 34.40
N SER A 673 -0.48 -3.74 33.63
CA SER A 673 -0.10 -2.44 34.17
C SER A 673 -1.27 -1.80 34.93
N LYS A 674 -0.97 -0.80 35.76
CA LYS A 674 -1.96 -0.12 36.59
C LYS A 674 -3.17 0.44 35.79
N TYR A 675 -2.98 0.68 34.50
CA TYR A 675 -4.02 1.25 33.64
C TYR A 675 -5.10 0.23 33.24
N PHE A 676 -4.79 -1.08 33.33
CA PHE A 676 -5.74 -2.15 33.06
C PHE A 676 -6.28 -2.80 34.33
N GLU A 677 -5.76 -2.43 35.51
CA GLU A 677 -6.06 -3.14 36.76
C GLU A 677 -7.56 -3.17 37.07
N SER A 678 -8.25 -2.03 36.89
CA SER A 678 -9.69 -1.95 37.20
C SER A 678 -10.56 -2.84 36.31
N CYS A 679 -10.23 -2.92 34.99
CA CYS A 679 -11.00 -3.72 34.06
C CYS A 679 -10.57 -5.20 34.04
N TYR A 680 -9.27 -5.49 34.25
CA TYR A 680 -8.75 -6.85 34.20
C TYR A 680 -9.05 -7.68 35.48
N SER A 681 -8.94 -7.05 36.66
CA SER A 681 -9.11 -7.76 37.95
C SER A 681 -10.51 -8.34 38.14
N THR A 682 -11.51 -7.72 37.57
CA THR A 682 -12.93 -8.12 37.69
C THR A 682 -13.33 -9.21 36.69
N LEU A 683 -12.49 -9.50 35.67
CA LEU A 683 -12.82 -10.47 34.63
C LEU A 683 -12.69 -11.91 35.16
N PRO A 684 -13.65 -12.79 34.81
CA PRO A 684 -13.52 -14.22 35.05
C PRO A 684 -12.41 -14.82 34.19
N SER A 685 -11.77 -15.89 34.67
CA SER A 685 -10.90 -16.71 33.84
C SER A 685 -11.74 -17.48 32.83
N TYR A 686 -11.19 -17.69 31.61
CA TYR A 686 -11.88 -18.52 30.61
C TYR A 686 -12.16 -19.94 31.12
N ASN A 687 -11.38 -20.44 32.08
CA ASN A 687 -11.61 -21.74 32.72
C ASN A 687 -12.82 -21.76 33.66
N ASP A 688 -13.27 -20.60 34.11
CA ASP A 688 -14.40 -20.47 35.05
C ASP A 688 -15.73 -20.23 34.31
N VAL A 689 -15.71 -20.17 32.97
CA VAL A 689 -16.86 -19.87 32.10
C VAL A 689 -17.14 -21.01 31.15
N ASP A 690 -18.38 -21.46 31.07
CA ASP A 690 -18.80 -22.46 30.07
C ASP A 690 -18.96 -21.80 28.69
N LEU A 691 -17.91 -21.90 27.84
CA LEU A 691 -17.91 -21.39 26.49
C LEU A 691 -18.48 -22.36 25.45
N SER A 692 -18.80 -23.61 25.83
CA SER A 692 -19.19 -24.69 24.89
C SER A 692 -20.49 -24.44 24.14
N LYS A 693 -21.35 -23.58 24.64
CA LYS A 693 -22.63 -23.22 24.03
C LYS A 693 -22.55 -21.94 23.17
N MET A 694 -21.36 -21.34 23.08
CA MET A 694 -21.21 -20.08 22.36
C MET A 694 -21.26 -20.33 20.86
N GLU A 695 -22.17 -19.66 20.18
CA GLU A 695 -22.18 -19.62 18.70
C GLU A 695 -21.37 -18.43 18.24
N LEU A 696 -20.38 -18.71 17.39
CA LEU A 696 -19.53 -17.70 16.78
C LEU A 696 -19.92 -17.45 15.34
N GLU A 697 -19.82 -16.20 14.93
CA GLU A 697 -19.92 -15.82 13.52
C GLU A 697 -18.74 -16.41 12.74
N MET A 698 -18.97 -16.68 11.45
CA MET A 698 -17.86 -17.00 10.52
C MET A 698 -17.17 -15.71 10.10
N VAL A 699 -15.87 -15.78 9.86
CA VAL A 699 -15.15 -14.66 9.27
C VAL A 699 -15.75 -14.37 7.89
N LYS A 700 -16.16 -13.13 7.69
CA LYS A 700 -16.75 -12.71 6.42
C LYS A 700 -15.63 -12.62 5.37
N PRO A 701 -15.75 -13.28 4.22
CA PRO A 701 -14.79 -13.11 3.14
C PRO A 701 -14.81 -11.64 2.70
N VAL A 702 -13.64 -11.10 2.47
CA VAL A 702 -13.51 -9.79 1.84
C VAL A 702 -13.82 -9.98 0.35
N ASN A 703 -15.00 -9.59 -0.08
CA ASN A 703 -15.40 -9.72 -1.47
C ASN A 703 -14.82 -8.55 -2.28
N ILE A 704 -13.55 -8.67 -2.64
CA ILE A 704 -12.88 -7.73 -3.55
C ILE A 704 -12.85 -8.38 -4.93
N LYS A 705 -13.43 -7.69 -5.92
CA LYS A 705 -13.38 -8.16 -7.30
C LYS A 705 -11.94 -8.09 -7.84
N LYS A 706 -11.46 -9.22 -8.41
CA LYS A 706 -10.18 -9.25 -9.10
C LYS A 706 -10.26 -8.44 -10.39
N SER A 707 -9.22 -7.67 -10.68
CA SER A 707 -9.09 -6.93 -11.93
C SER A 707 -8.22 -7.68 -12.92
N PHE A 708 -8.67 -7.79 -14.14
CA PHE A 708 -7.95 -8.43 -15.24
C PHE A 708 -7.77 -7.43 -16.39
N SER A 709 -6.65 -7.50 -17.10
CA SER A 709 -6.43 -6.77 -18.34
C SER A 709 -6.10 -7.76 -19.47
N PHE A 710 -6.30 -7.36 -20.71
CA PHE A 710 -6.05 -8.24 -21.83
C PHE A 710 -4.57 -8.65 -21.91
N THR A 711 -3.67 -7.69 -22.06
CA THR A 711 -2.25 -7.95 -22.28
C THR A 711 -1.55 -8.60 -21.10
N SER A 712 -1.77 -8.08 -19.89
CA SER A 712 -1.01 -8.53 -18.73
C SER A 712 -1.59 -9.75 -18.02
N HIS A 713 -2.83 -10.15 -18.33
CA HIS A 713 -3.47 -11.33 -17.71
C HIS A 713 -3.94 -12.34 -18.74
N ILE A 714 -4.86 -11.97 -19.65
CA ILE A 714 -5.49 -12.91 -20.58
C ILE A 714 -4.45 -13.44 -21.56
N GLU A 715 -3.75 -12.57 -22.26
CA GLU A 715 -2.72 -12.93 -23.22
C GLU A 715 -1.57 -13.73 -22.58
N LEU A 716 -1.10 -13.29 -21.40
CA LEU A 716 -0.06 -14.01 -20.67
C LEU A 716 -0.51 -15.43 -20.29
N TYR A 717 -1.77 -15.60 -19.84
CA TYR A 717 -2.32 -16.90 -19.50
C TYR A 717 -2.44 -17.81 -20.72
N GLU A 718 -2.93 -17.28 -21.85
CA GLU A 718 -3.07 -18.03 -23.10
C GLU A 718 -1.72 -18.48 -23.68
N ASN A 719 -0.71 -17.58 -23.60
CA ASN A 719 0.64 -17.90 -24.04
C ASN A 719 1.32 -18.95 -23.18
N CYS A 720 1.20 -18.79 -21.86
CA CYS A 720 1.74 -19.75 -20.91
C CYS A 720 1.09 -19.59 -19.52
N SER A 721 0.20 -20.49 -19.17
CA SER A 721 -0.47 -20.51 -17.86
C SER A 721 0.51 -20.61 -16.67
N LEU A 722 1.68 -21.25 -16.88
CA LEU A 722 2.73 -21.33 -15.87
C LEU A 722 3.39 -19.95 -15.64
N GLN A 723 3.67 -19.19 -16.70
CA GLN A 723 4.17 -17.81 -16.58
C GLN A 723 3.16 -16.93 -15.88
N TYR A 724 1.87 -17.05 -16.22
CA TYR A 724 0.79 -16.34 -15.54
C TYR A 724 0.80 -16.63 -14.03
N LYS A 725 0.88 -17.91 -13.65
CA LYS A 725 0.95 -18.32 -12.25
C LYS A 725 2.14 -17.67 -11.55
N PHE A 726 3.34 -17.76 -12.11
CA PHE A 726 4.55 -17.20 -11.49
C PHE A 726 4.49 -15.69 -11.39
N PHE A 727 4.19 -14.99 -12.48
CA PHE A 727 4.33 -13.53 -12.50
C PHE A 727 3.10 -12.77 -12.02
N LYS A 728 1.89 -13.33 -12.14
CA LYS A 728 0.66 -12.63 -11.72
C LYS A 728 0.04 -13.17 -10.44
N GLU A 729 0.01 -14.48 -10.25
CA GLU A 729 -0.56 -15.04 -9.02
C GLU A 729 0.44 -15.04 -7.87
N LEU A 730 1.65 -15.51 -8.08
CA LEU A 730 2.68 -15.59 -7.04
C LEU A 730 3.50 -14.29 -6.89
N GLY A 731 3.56 -13.45 -7.91
CA GLY A 731 4.22 -12.15 -7.86
C GLY A 731 5.75 -12.19 -8.07
N PHE A 732 6.28 -13.21 -8.76
CA PHE A 732 7.69 -13.25 -9.12
C PHE A 732 8.09 -12.11 -10.04
N THR A 733 9.30 -11.59 -9.87
CA THR A 733 9.83 -10.50 -10.69
C THR A 733 10.26 -11.01 -12.07
N GLN A 734 9.77 -10.38 -13.13
CA GLN A 734 10.25 -10.67 -14.48
C GLN A 734 11.67 -10.15 -14.67
N ILE A 735 12.50 -10.90 -15.41
CA ILE A 735 13.82 -10.43 -15.83
C ILE A 735 13.60 -9.33 -16.87
N ARG A 736 14.20 -8.18 -16.66
CA ARG A 736 14.08 -7.04 -17.58
C ARG A 736 14.81 -7.33 -18.89
N VAL A 737 14.13 -7.05 -20.02
CA VAL A 737 14.68 -7.20 -21.37
C VAL A 737 14.71 -5.83 -22.03
N GLY A 738 15.87 -5.39 -22.53
CA GLY A 738 16.04 -4.06 -23.13
C GLY A 738 15.23 -3.78 -24.41
N ALA A 739 14.51 -4.77 -24.94
CA ALA A 739 13.67 -4.62 -26.13
C ALA A 739 12.45 -3.72 -25.92
N THR A 740 12.00 -3.53 -24.68
CA THR A 740 10.84 -2.71 -24.34
C THR A 740 11.10 -1.21 -24.47
N LEU A 741 12.35 -0.75 -24.29
CA LEU A 741 12.71 0.67 -24.30
C LEU A 741 12.38 1.37 -25.62
N PHE A 742 12.60 0.68 -26.77
CA PHE A 742 12.28 1.24 -28.09
C PHE A 742 10.78 1.48 -28.26
N GLY A 743 9.97 0.48 -27.91
CA GLY A 743 8.51 0.56 -27.99
C GLY A 743 7.97 1.68 -27.12
N THR A 744 8.40 1.73 -25.86
CA THR A 744 8.00 2.79 -24.90
C THR A 744 8.36 4.20 -25.42
N LEU A 745 9.56 4.37 -25.99
CA LEU A 745 9.97 5.67 -26.55
C LEU A 745 9.07 6.14 -27.69
N VAL A 746 8.67 5.23 -28.58
CA VAL A 746 7.74 5.54 -29.69
C VAL A 746 6.37 5.92 -29.13
N HIS A 747 5.81 5.11 -28.21
CA HIS A 747 4.51 5.36 -27.60
C HIS A 747 4.45 6.71 -26.88
N GLU A 748 5.39 6.99 -25.99
CA GLU A 748 5.42 8.25 -25.23
C GLU A 748 5.53 9.49 -26.11
N THR A 749 6.29 9.37 -27.24
CA THR A 749 6.41 10.50 -28.16
C THR A 749 5.13 10.68 -28.99
N ILE A 750 4.44 9.61 -29.35
CA ILE A 750 3.12 9.69 -30.00
C ILE A 750 2.09 10.29 -29.03
N GLU A 751 2.11 9.92 -27.75
CA GLU A 751 1.27 10.52 -26.71
C GLU A 751 1.48 12.04 -26.63
N ASP A 752 2.72 12.55 -26.69
CA ASP A 752 2.99 14.00 -26.67
C ASP A 752 2.39 14.69 -27.90
N VAL A 753 2.44 14.03 -29.05
CA VAL A 753 1.78 14.51 -30.27
C VAL A 753 0.27 14.59 -30.10
N HIS A 754 -0.37 13.55 -29.51
CA HIS A 754 -1.81 13.55 -29.25
C HIS A 754 -2.21 14.64 -28.26
N ARG A 755 -1.47 14.81 -27.18
CA ARG A 755 -1.71 15.85 -26.19
C ARG A 755 -1.67 17.26 -26.79
N ALA A 756 -0.73 17.52 -27.72
CA ALA A 756 -0.66 18.77 -28.44
C ALA A 756 -1.89 18.98 -29.35
N ALA A 757 -2.34 17.93 -30.03
CA ALA A 757 -3.54 18.00 -30.88
C ALA A 757 -4.82 18.23 -30.04
N MET A 758 -4.99 17.52 -28.92
CA MET A 758 -6.14 17.68 -28.02
C MET A 758 -6.22 19.10 -27.40
N ARG A 759 -5.08 19.79 -27.26
CA ARG A 759 -5.02 21.19 -26.81
C ARG A 759 -5.26 22.20 -27.93
N HIS A 760 -5.55 21.73 -29.14
CA HIS A 760 -5.66 22.58 -30.35
C HIS A 760 -4.37 23.34 -30.67
N GLU A 761 -3.22 22.70 -30.38
CA GLU A 761 -1.86 23.22 -30.65
C GLU A 761 -1.22 22.50 -31.84
N GLU A 762 -1.99 22.10 -32.87
CA GLU A 762 -1.52 21.31 -34.01
C GLU A 762 -0.38 22.02 -34.77
N SER A 763 -0.36 23.35 -34.71
CA SER A 763 0.72 24.15 -35.28
C SER A 763 2.09 23.91 -34.65
N THR A 764 2.12 23.34 -33.43
CA THR A 764 3.37 22.99 -32.74
C THR A 764 3.88 21.59 -33.13
N ILE A 765 3.07 20.77 -33.80
CA ILE A 765 3.45 19.43 -34.25
C ILE A 765 4.36 19.54 -35.49
N THR A 766 5.56 20.01 -35.27
CA THR A 766 6.59 20.16 -36.33
C THR A 766 7.66 19.07 -36.19
N PRO A 767 8.37 18.69 -37.24
CA PRO A 767 9.46 17.71 -37.15
C PRO A 767 10.50 18.05 -36.07
N ASP A 768 10.83 19.34 -35.90
CA ASP A 768 11.80 19.80 -34.91
C ASP A 768 11.27 19.63 -33.48
N ASN A 769 9.99 19.96 -33.21
CA ASN A 769 9.38 19.77 -31.91
C ASN A 769 9.20 18.28 -31.58
N VAL A 770 8.75 17.47 -32.56
CA VAL A 770 8.66 16.03 -32.40
C VAL A 770 10.03 15.40 -32.05
N ARG A 771 11.11 15.90 -32.70
CA ARG A 771 12.45 15.47 -32.34
C ARG A 771 12.84 15.89 -30.92
N ALA A 772 12.51 17.10 -30.49
CA ALA A 772 12.78 17.59 -29.15
C ALA A 772 12.01 16.78 -28.09
N TRP A 773 10.75 16.44 -28.34
CA TRP A 773 9.96 15.57 -27.47
C TRP A 773 10.58 14.17 -27.37
N LEU A 774 10.93 13.56 -28.50
CA LEU A 774 11.57 12.23 -28.53
C LEU A 774 12.91 12.24 -27.79
N ASP A 775 13.76 13.26 -27.99
CA ASP A 775 15.04 13.35 -27.29
C ASP A 775 14.86 13.54 -25.78
N THR A 776 13.82 14.28 -25.37
CA THR A 776 13.46 14.47 -23.96
C THR A 776 12.96 13.17 -23.35
N ASN A 777 12.05 12.46 -24.01
CA ASN A 777 11.55 11.16 -23.58
C ASN A 777 12.67 10.13 -23.51
N TYR A 778 13.53 10.07 -24.52
CA TYR A 778 14.69 9.17 -24.53
C TYR A 778 15.64 9.43 -23.35
N LEU A 779 15.94 10.70 -23.07
CA LEU A 779 16.79 11.06 -21.93
C LEU A 779 16.18 10.62 -20.60
N THR A 780 14.88 10.82 -20.44
CA THR A 780 14.14 10.45 -19.23
C THR A 780 14.07 8.94 -19.08
N LEU A 781 13.66 8.22 -20.14
CA LEU A 781 13.59 6.76 -20.17
C LEU A 781 14.95 6.11 -19.95
N SER A 782 16.01 6.61 -20.61
CA SER A 782 17.34 6.02 -20.44
C SER A 782 17.88 6.18 -19.02
N LYS A 783 17.53 7.27 -18.33
CA LYS A 783 17.85 7.47 -16.91
C LYS A 783 17.04 6.55 -16.00
N SER A 784 15.73 6.44 -16.21
CA SER A 784 14.85 5.64 -15.38
C SER A 784 15.08 4.14 -15.55
N GLU A 785 15.26 3.67 -16.79
CA GLU A 785 15.44 2.24 -17.09
C GLU A 785 16.91 1.80 -17.03
N HIS A 786 17.84 2.74 -16.83
CA HIS A 786 19.29 2.49 -16.86
C HIS A 786 19.77 1.75 -18.12
N SER A 787 19.02 1.90 -19.21
CA SER A 787 19.26 1.22 -20.48
C SER A 787 19.37 2.23 -21.60
N TYR A 788 20.11 1.89 -22.67
CA TYR A 788 20.40 2.81 -23.75
C TYR A 788 20.11 2.17 -25.11
N LEU A 789 19.47 2.93 -25.98
CA LEU A 789 19.34 2.60 -27.41
C LEU A 789 20.55 3.14 -28.19
N GLY A 790 20.97 2.38 -29.18
CA GLY A 790 21.95 2.89 -30.14
C GLY A 790 21.37 4.01 -31.00
N VAL A 791 22.23 4.93 -31.52
CA VAL A 791 21.81 6.07 -32.32
C VAL A 791 20.88 5.65 -33.48
N LYS A 792 21.18 4.55 -34.17
CA LYS A 792 20.32 4.02 -35.26
C LYS A 792 18.90 3.62 -34.78
N GLN A 793 18.77 3.17 -33.56
CA GLN A 793 17.46 2.78 -32.96
C GLN A 793 16.65 4.02 -32.59
N VAL A 794 17.30 5.05 -32.01
CA VAL A 794 16.65 6.34 -31.72
C VAL A 794 16.17 7.00 -33.02
N ASP A 795 17.01 6.99 -34.09
CA ASP A 795 16.60 7.50 -35.38
C ASP A 795 15.50 6.68 -36.06
N ALA A 796 15.44 5.38 -35.77
CA ALA A 796 14.34 4.54 -36.24
C ALA A 796 13.04 4.87 -35.52
N ALA A 797 13.08 5.09 -34.20
CA ALA A 797 11.93 5.55 -33.41
C ALA A 797 11.40 6.90 -33.95
N TYR A 798 12.29 7.87 -34.15
CA TYR A 798 11.90 9.14 -34.72
C TYR A 798 11.21 8.99 -36.09
N ARG A 799 11.74 8.17 -36.99
CA ARG A 799 11.10 7.92 -38.30
C ARG A 799 9.71 7.29 -38.18
N GLN A 800 9.49 6.42 -37.21
CA GLN A 800 8.16 5.85 -36.98
C GLN A 800 7.17 6.92 -36.53
N VAL A 801 7.56 7.77 -35.57
CA VAL A 801 6.72 8.87 -35.09
C VAL A 801 6.42 9.88 -36.22
N ILE A 802 7.41 10.29 -36.97
CA ILE A 802 7.20 11.24 -38.10
C ILE A 802 6.27 10.63 -39.16
N ALA A 803 6.45 9.37 -39.52
CA ALA A 803 5.56 8.70 -40.47
C ALA A 803 4.10 8.65 -39.96
N TYR A 804 3.89 8.53 -38.63
CA TYR A 804 2.58 8.62 -38.01
C TYR A 804 2.01 10.05 -38.12
N VAL A 805 2.81 11.07 -37.76
CA VAL A 805 2.41 12.50 -37.84
C VAL A 805 2.02 12.87 -39.27
N GLU A 806 2.81 12.45 -40.29
CA GLU A 806 2.51 12.68 -41.70
C GLU A 806 1.16 12.06 -42.11
N ARG A 807 0.86 10.84 -41.65
CA ARG A 807 -0.44 10.18 -41.91
C ARG A 807 -1.60 10.95 -41.32
N MET A 808 -1.49 11.36 -40.05
CA MET A 808 -2.51 12.13 -39.36
C MET A 808 -2.75 13.50 -40.02
N SER A 809 -1.69 14.19 -40.42
CA SER A 809 -1.78 15.51 -41.05
C SER A 809 -2.37 15.45 -42.46
N ASN A 810 -2.12 14.39 -43.21
CA ASN A 810 -2.55 14.24 -44.61
C ASN A 810 -3.88 13.47 -44.75
N GLY A 811 -4.49 13.01 -43.67
CA GLY A 811 -5.70 12.20 -43.71
C GLY A 811 -5.50 10.87 -44.44
N THR A 812 -4.29 10.32 -44.42
CA THR A 812 -3.98 9.07 -45.14
C THR A 812 -4.57 7.90 -44.38
N GLY A 813 -5.59 7.41 -44.91
CA GLY A 813 -6.37 6.24 -44.71
C GLY A 813 -6.15 5.30 -43.58
N LEU A 814 -7.20 5.23 -42.87
CA LEU A 814 -7.53 4.16 -41.94
C LEU A 814 -8.69 3.31 -42.50
N THR A 815 -9.27 3.72 -43.60
CA THR A 815 -10.14 2.86 -44.42
C THR A 815 -9.26 1.84 -45.13
N GLY A 816 -9.64 0.55 -45.08
CA GLY A 816 -8.83 -0.57 -45.61
C GLY A 816 -8.45 -0.49 -47.10
N ASP A 817 -8.81 0.57 -47.78
CA ASP A 817 -8.52 0.87 -49.18
C ASP A 817 -7.36 1.86 -49.38
N GLY A 818 -6.79 2.44 -48.29
CA GLY A 818 -5.64 3.37 -48.35
C GLY A 818 -5.92 4.72 -49.00
N ALA A 819 -7.20 5.13 -49.08
CA ALA A 819 -7.54 6.42 -49.68
C ALA A 819 -7.00 7.61 -48.86
N VAL A 820 -6.43 8.62 -49.53
CA VAL A 820 -5.99 9.88 -48.96
C VAL A 820 -7.18 10.83 -48.99
N THR A 821 -7.72 11.23 -47.86
CA THR A 821 -8.84 12.16 -47.78
C THR A 821 -8.38 13.61 -47.98
N GLY A 822 -7.10 13.92 -47.74
CA GLY A 822 -6.53 15.26 -47.80
C GLY A 822 -6.96 16.15 -46.60
N GLU A 823 -7.78 15.68 -45.72
CA GLU A 823 -8.18 16.38 -44.50
C GLU A 823 -7.40 15.85 -43.29
N SER A 824 -6.98 16.76 -42.43
CA SER A 824 -6.28 16.43 -41.19
C SER A 824 -7.18 15.63 -40.23
N LEU A 825 -6.63 14.56 -39.64
CA LEU A 825 -7.35 13.71 -38.68
C LEU A 825 -7.18 14.19 -37.23
N TRP A 826 -6.44 15.26 -36.98
CA TRP A 826 -6.22 15.75 -35.61
C TRP A 826 -7.50 16.16 -34.89
N SER A 827 -8.46 16.77 -35.60
CA SER A 827 -9.75 17.16 -35.05
C SER A 827 -10.68 15.99 -34.71
N HIS A 828 -10.35 14.80 -35.16
CA HIS A 828 -11.11 13.58 -34.85
C HIS A 828 -10.67 12.88 -33.57
N ILE A 829 -9.56 13.29 -32.97
CA ILE A 829 -9.09 12.75 -31.69
C ILE A 829 -10.10 13.18 -30.61
N GLN A 830 -10.70 12.21 -29.94
CA GLN A 830 -11.59 12.43 -28.80
C GLN A 830 -10.84 12.34 -27.49
N ASP A 831 -9.98 11.29 -27.38
CA ASP A 831 -9.17 11.07 -26.17
C ASP A 831 -7.97 10.16 -26.46
N ALA A 832 -6.94 10.21 -25.62
CA ALA A 832 -5.72 9.41 -25.75
C ALA A 832 -5.31 8.85 -24.38
N GLU A 833 -4.72 7.65 -24.37
CA GLU A 833 -4.30 6.91 -23.17
C GLU A 833 -5.47 6.73 -22.16
N VAL A 834 -6.60 6.29 -22.68
CA VAL A 834 -7.87 6.23 -21.92
C VAL A 834 -7.95 4.94 -21.12
N ASP A 835 -8.04 5.05 -19.83
CA ASP A 835 -8.31 3.92 -18.95
C ASP A 835 -9.80 3.54 -19.03
N VAL A 836 -10.09 2.38 -19.58
CA VAL A 836 -11.44 1.83 -19.72
C VAL A 836 -11.64 0.62 -18.85
N SER A 837 -12.85 0.40 -18.38
CA SER A 837 -13.15 -0.80 -17.63
C SER A 837 -14.61 -1.22 -17.72
N LEU A 838 -14.81 -2.54 -17.64
CA LEU A 838 -16.10 -3.19 -17.59
C LEU A 838 -16.23 -3.99 -16.29
N VAL A 839 -17.19 -3.62 -15.47
CA VAL A 839 -17.45 -4.31 -14.21
C VAL A 839 -18.44 -5.45 -14.45
N LYS A 840 -18.01 -6.67 -14.13
CA LYS A 840 -18.85 -7.88 -14.14
C LYS A 840 -19.18 -8.32 -12.70
N PRO A 841 -20.14 -9.22 -12.49
CA PRO A 841 -20.49 -9.69 -11.13
C PRO A 841 -19.29 -10.25 -10.36
N GLU A 842 -18.36 -10.91 -11.03
CA GLU A 842 -17.28 -11.69 -10.41
C GLU A 842 -15.90 -11.02 -10.55
N TYR A 843 -15.70 -10.13 -11.54
CA TYR A 843 -14.42 -9.49 -11.84
C TYR A 843 -14.60 -8.12 -12.48
N ILE A 844 -13.49 -7.40 -12.60
CA ILE A 844 -13.38 -6.14 -13.35
C ILE A 844 -12.41 -6.37 -14.51
N LEU A 845 -12.88 -6.14 -15.74
CA LEU A 845 -12.01 -6.11 -16.91
C LEU A 845 -11.53 -4.68 -17.14
N LYS A 846 -10.23 -4.49 -17.29
CA LYS A 846 -9.59 -3.17 -17.47
C LYS A 846 -8.75 -3.16 -18.74
N GLY A 847 -8.60 -1.99 -19.33
CA GLY A 847 -7.69 -1.74 -20.44
C GLY A 847 -7.31 -0.27 -20.49
N THR A 848 -6.20 0.02 -21.13
CA THR A 848 -5.85 1.38 -21.55
C THR A 848 -5.88 1.39 -23.07
N VAL A 849 -6.66 2.27 -23.64
CA VAL A 849 -6.79 2.46 -25.10
C VAL A 849 -5.85 3.60 -25.48
N ASP A 850 -4.93 3.32 -26.41
CA ASP A 850 -3.91 4.31 -26.80
C ASP A 850 -4.55 5.56 -27.44
N LEU A 851 -5.61 5.38 -28.24
CA LEU A 851 -6.30 6.49 -28.88
C LEU A 851 -7.76 6.16 -29.16
N ILE A 852 -8.65 7.07 -28.82
CA ILE A 852 -10.06 7.08 -29.23
C ILE A 852 -10.28 8.26 -30.16
N ARG A 853 -10.86 8.00 -31.35
CA ARG A 853 -11.25 9.03 -32.30
C ARG A 853 -12.60 8.74 -32.94
N GLY A 854 -13.24 9.74 -33.49
CA GLY A 854 -14.54 9.59 -34.14
C GLY A 854 -15.04 10.88 -34.78
N ASP A 855 -16.13 10.75 -35.52
CA ASP A 855 -16.80 11.86 -36.23
C ASP A 855 -18.17 12.24 -35.60
N GLY A 856 -18.40 11.81 -34.35
CA GLY A 856 -19.67 12.02 -33.64
C GLY A 856 -20.72 10.94 -33.86
N ASN A 857 -20.59 10.10 -34.88
CA ASN A 857 -21.45 8.95 -35.15
C ASN A 857 -20.73 7.61 -35.05
N THR A 858 -19.43 7.61 -35.20
CA THR A 858 -18.57 6.42 -35.11
C THR A 858 -17.46 6.66 -34.12
N VAL A 859 -17.12 5.62 -33.38
CA VAL A 859 -15.96 5.61 -32.48
C VAL A 859 -14.96 4.59 -33.02
N GLU A 860 -13.73 5.02 -33.23
CA GLU A 860 -12.62 4.20 -33.66
C GLU A 860 -11.61 4.06 -32.53
N ILE A 861 -11.25 2.83 -32.21
CA ILE A 861 -10.27 2.48 -31.20
C ILE A 861 -8.96 2.15 -31.93
N VAL A 862 -7.90 2.80 -31.55
CA VAL A 862 -6.56 2.59 -32.14
C VAL A 862 -5.60 2.12 -31.06
N ASP A 863 -4.85 1.08 -31.35
CA ASP A 863 -3.82 0.53 -30.48
C ASP A 863 -2.50 0.49 -31.29
N PHE A 864 -1.45 1.10 -30.73
CA PHE A 864 -0.15 1.25 -31.41
C PHE A 864 0.76 0.06 -31.16
N LYS A 865 1.34 -0.48 -32.23
CA LYS A 865 2.35 -1.55 -32.15
C LYS A 865 3.64 -1.09 -32.81
N SER A 866 4.72 -1.08 -32.05
CA SER A 866 6.06 -0.73 -32.53
C SER A 866 6.80 -1.86 -33.25
N GLU A 867 6.17 -3.03 -33.35
CA GLU A 867 6.72 -4.24 -33.98
C GLU A 867 6.62 -4.18 -35.49
N LYS A 868 7.26 -5.18 -36.15
CA LYS A 868 7.14 -5.34 -37.60
C LYS A 868 5.69 -5.65 -37.96
N ARG A 869 5.13 -4.92 -38.95
CA ARG A 869 3.77 -5.12 -39.44
C ARG A 869 3.54 -6.60 -39.79
N PRO A 870 2.53 -7.27 -39.18
CA PRO A 870 2.19 -8.64 -39.52
C PRO A 870 1.69 -8.73 -40.97
N ASP A 871 1.89 -9.87 -41.61
CA ASP A 871 1.33 -10.11 -42.93
C ASP A 871 -0.19 -10.33 -42.80
N LEU A 872 -0.98 -9.39 -43.34
CA LEU A 872 -2.44 -9.42 -43.27
C LEU A 872 -3.05 -10.49 -44.21
N THR A 873 -2.26 -11.07 -45.16
CA THR A 873 -2.71 -12.07 -46.08
C THR A 873 -2.61 -13.51 -45.52
N GLU A 874 -1.70 -13.71 -44.60
CA GLU A 874 -1.62 -14.92 -43.80
C GLU A 874 -2.28 -14.60 -42.42
N ARG A 875 -3.25 -15.43 -42.00
CA ARG A 875 -3.78 -15.34 -40.61
C ARG A 875 -2.68 -15.76 -39.64
N SER A 876 -1.79 -14.83 -39.33
CA SER A 876 -0.75 -15.06 -38.33
C SER A 876 -1.37 -15.05 -36.91
N GLU A 877 -0.77 -15.78 -36.00
CA GLU A 877 -1.18 -15.79 -34.59
C GLU A 877 -1.18 -14.34 -33.99
N ASP A 878 -0.24 -13.52 -34.44
CA ASP A 878 -0.15 -12.11 -34.03
C ASP A 878 -1.34 -11.28 -34.48
N PHE A 879 -1.82 -11.49 -35.72
CA PHE A 879 -2.99 -10.79 -36.24
C PHE A 879 -4.26 -11.15 -35.46
N GLU A 880 -4.50 -12.43 -35.19
CA GLU A 880 -5.66 -12.84 -34.40
C GLU A 880 -5.57 -12.36 -32.94
N ARG A 881 -4.38 -12.25 -32.38
CA ARG A 881 -4.13 -11.69 -31.05
C ARG A 881 -4.51 -10.20 -30.99
N TYR A 882 -4.02 -9.39 -31.92
CA TYR A 882 -4.34 -7.96 -31.98
C TYR A 882 -5.82 -7.71 -32.24
N LYS A 883 -6.43 -8.52 -33.09
CA LYS A 883 -7.87 -8.45 -33.32
C LYS A 883 -8.67 -8.69 -32.04
N ARG A 884 -8.34 -9.73 -31.28
CA ARG A 884 -9.00 -10.02 -30.00
C ARG A 884 -8.78 -8.91 -28.96
N GLN A 885 -7.59 -8.30 -28.92
CA GLN A 885 -7.34 -7.15 -28.05
C GLN A 885 -8.30 -6.00 -28.36
N LEU A 886 -8.42 -5.63 -29.64
CA LEU A 886 -9.33 -4.57 -30.08
C LEU A 886 -10.80 -4.93 -29.84
N GLU A 887 -11.21 -6.18 -30.04
CA GLU A 887 -12.56 -6.65 -29.71
C GLU A 887 -12.87 -6.50 -28.21
N VAL A 888 -11.92 -6.83 -27.33
CA VAL A 888 -12.06 -6.63 -25.89
C VAL A 888 -12.16 -5.14 -25.57
N TYR A 889 -11.32 -4.30 -26.18
CA TYR A 889 -11.37 -2.86 -25.97
C TYR A 889 -12.66 -2.23 -26.47
N ALA A 890 -13.20 -2.69 -27.60
CA ALA A 890 -14.50 -2.25 -28.08
C ALA A 890 -15.60 -2.50 -27.04
N HIS A 891 -15.64 -3.70 -26.45
CA HIS A 891 -16.58 -4.01 -25.38
C HIS A 891 -16.35 -3.23 -24.08
N LEU A 892 -15.17 -2.69 -23.85
CA LEU A 892 -14.88 -1.85 -22.70
C LEU A 892 -15.33 -0.40 -22.92
N VAL A 893 -15.37 0.05 -24.18
CA VAL A 893 -15.77 1.42 -24.56
C VAL A 893 -17.28 1.51 -24.80
N GLU A 894 -17.95 0.42 -25.29
CA GLU A 894 -19.41 0.33 -25.38
C GLU A 894 -20.10 0.41 -24.00
#